data_1a8c9fded154156775d8fa157c64c8cf
#
_entry.id   1a8c9fded154156775d8fa157c64c8cf
#
_cell.length_a   1.000
_cell.length_b   1.000
_cell.length_c   1.000
_cell.angle_alpha   90.00
_cell.angle_beta   90.00
_cell.angle_gamma   90.00
#
_symmetry.space_group_name_H-M   'P 1'
#
loop_
_entity.id
_entity.type
_entity.pdbx_description
1 polymer ?
#
loop_
_entity_poly.entity_id
_entity_poly.type
_entity_poly.pdbx_seq_one_letter_code
_entity_poly.pdbx_strand_id
1 'polypeptide(L)'
;MRREAFASTAAGKLGRMALAAWLFFFAAGAVAQTATDDPTRPRVGLVLGGGGARGAAHIGVLEVLEKMRVPVDCVAGTSMGALVAGVYASGLTPATMRDKLAEADWDDLFRDDPPLSQQNFRKKALDKRFLPGSETGVGPQGVKGQPGIVMGQKIKLFFNVLVRDYLGEREIGALPLPLSIIATDIVSGDRVVFRKGSLSEAMRASMSVPGLMAPVESDGRKLVDGGLVDNVPIDEARARCQADVIIAVNVGSPLLKAEDISGLLSVSAQMVNILTEQNVTRSLATLKPTDIYIKPDLEGITAGDFKRSSETADRGAKAAEAVADRLRALAVSDTAYAAWVAQMQPPVHAAPRVDEVQVAGLKLVNPAVVKRYLEIKPGDTVNPSKVDADLMRAYGDGYYEHVDYALDTTLRERNILRVTPVEKGWGPDYMRFGVNLDSNFRTDSTYILRAAYQKTWLNTLGGEFLAYGEIGSQSGFGADLYQPVDAQQRFFLEANASYLNRISGVYQNDNKLAEYRISQTTLRLGGGANIGLLGQARLGWQENWRKSELDTGSPFLPEEAKTYGGWFAALDIDQTDRLYFPTSGWSSNVKYFDSAAEGYSRLDAGASGYWNVGDWVMASRLSYQGSPIGQLPVYDLGQLGGMLNMTAFAVGQLKGDNMSYGSIRAERIIGRLPLGLRGDLRVGAAFEAARVGQAFTETELKGWIPGVAVYLGGETPLGPVYLGYGYSNAGSTGGYSNFYLFLGTP
;
A
#
# COMPACT_ATOMS: atom_id res chain seq x y z
N MET A 1 -26.99 -0.78 73.38
CA MET A 1 -26.77 -1.16 74.80
C MET A 1 -25.33 -1.59 74.95
N ARG A 2 -24.60 -0.87 75.83
CA ARG A 2 -23.32 -1.19 76.49
C ARG A 2 -22.13 -1.42 75.57
N ARG A 3 -21.16 -0.46 75.42
CA ARG A 3 -20.18 0.13 76.40
C ARG A 3 -19.24 -0.94 76.97
N GLU A 4 -18.00 -0.75 76.74
CA GLU A 4 -16.85 -0.15 77.40
C GLU A 4 -15.72 -1.17 77.42
N ALA A 5 -14.63 -0.80 76.93
CA ALA A 5 -13.35 -0.31 77.49
C ALA A 5 -12.37 -1.44 77.82
N PHE A 6 -11.20 -1.35 77.22
CA PHE A 6 -9.92 -1.49 77.96
C PHE A 6 -8.83 -0.77 77.17
N ALA A 7 -8.38 0.29 77.78
CA ALA A 7 -7.22 1.06 77.34
C ALA A 7 -5.97 0.61 78.07
N SER A 8 -4.85 0.99 77.47
CA SER A 8 -3.52 1.14 78.10
C SER A 8 -2.57 -0.03 78.09
N THR A 9 -1.42 0.30 77.63
CA THR A 9 -0.05 -0.16 77.75
C THR A 9 0.60 -0.71 76.49
N ALA A 10 1.09 0.18 75.65
CA ALA A 10 2.22 -0.09 74.75
C ALA A 10 2.74 1.18 74.10
N ALA A 11 2.94 2.24 74.88
CA ALA A 11 3.69 3.42 74.46
C ALA A 11 5.08 3.35 75.02
N GLY A 12 6.02 2.70 74.32
CA GLY A 12 7.39 2.60 74.80
C GLY A 12 8.42 1.91 73.95
N LYS A 13 8.03 1.28 72.84
CA LYS A 13 9.01 0.60 71.97
C LYS A 13 8.98 0.93 70.50
N LEU A 14 8.11 1.84 70.04
CA LEU A 14 8.07 2.25 68.62
C LEU A 14 8.91 3.48 68.28
N GLY A 15 9.54 4.15 69.26
CA GLY A 15 10.31 5.37 69.03
C GLY A 15 11.77 5.13 68.55
N ARG A 16 12.28 3.91 68.58
CA ARG A 16 13.67 3.65 68.20
C ARG A 16 13.86 2.88 66.89
N MET A 17 12.81 2.37 66.28
CA MET A 17 12.84 1.72 64.97
C MET A 17 12.49 2.68 63.80
N ALA A 18 11.88 3.81 64.09
CA ALA A 18 11.53 4.79 63.03
C ALA A 18 12.71 5.69 62.61
N LEU A 19 13.74 5.85 63.47
CA LEU A 19 14.93 6.65 63.11
C LEU A 19 16.01 5.90 62.32
N ALA A 20 15.99 4.56 62.36
CA ALA A 20 16.90 3.71 61.56
C ALA A 20 16.35 3.46 60.15
N ALA A 21 15.05 3.48 59.94
CA ALA A 21 14.44 3.34 58.63
C ALA A 21 14.51 4.62 57.75
N TRP A 22 14.65 5.78 58.37
CA TRP A 22 14.75 7.06 57.62
C TRP A 22 16.15 7.35 57.09
N LEU A 23 17.19 6.75 57.65
CA LEU A 23 18.59 6.88 57.18
C LEU A 23 18.94 5.85 56.03
N PHE A 24 18.12 4.80 55.85
CA PHE A 24 18.32 3.85 54.72
C PHE A 24 17.57 4.24 53.44
N PHE A 25 16.60 5.15 53.51
CA PHE A 25 15.86 5.61 52.32
C PHE A 25 16.51 6.79 51.57
N PHE A 26 17.54 7.44 52.20
CA PHE A 26 18.30 8.52 51.54
C PHE A 26 19.61 8.08 50.87
N ALA A 27 19.96 6.78 50.96
CA ALA A 27 21.17 6.25 50.34
C ALA A 27 20.95 5.46 49.04
N ALA A 28 19.68 5.32 48.61
CA ALA A 28 19.33 4.59 47.39
C ALA A 28 18.87 5.52 46.21
N GLY A 29 19.07 6.82 46.36
CA GLY A 29 18.67 7.82 45.36
C GLY A 29 19.83 8.48 44.60
N ALA A 30 21.03 7.91 44.66
CA ALA A 30 22.23 8.48 44.02
C ALA A 30 23.00 7.45 43.22
N VAL A 31 22.32 6.77 42.28
CA VAL A 31 22.99 6.00 41.22
C VAL A 31 22.17 6.25 39.93
N ALA A 32 22.72 7.06 39.13
CA ALA A 32 22.64 7.20 37.68
C ALA A 32 22.58 8.66 37.23
N GLN A 33 23.61 9.41 37.55
CA GLN A 33 23.99 10.56 36.71
C GLN A 33 25.52 10.64 36.73
N THR A 34 26.16 9.68 36.08
CA THR A 34 27.53 9.85 35.63
C THR A 34 27.49 10.13 34.13
N ALA A 35 26.88 11.25 33.78
CA ALA A 35 27.35 11.96 32.61
C ALA A 35 28.74 12.43 33.00
N THR A 36 29.77 12.02 32.29
CA THR A 36 31.06 12.69 32.31
C THR A 36 30.85 14.03 31.62
N ASP A 37 30.14 14.94 32.29
CA ASP A 37 30.14 16.35 31.95
C ASP A 37 31.62 16.79 32.20
N ASP A 38 32.39 16.91 31.12
CA ASP A 38 33.56 17.79 31.15
C ASP A 38 32.94 19.19 31.33
N PRO A 39 33.03 19.79 32.53
CA PRO A 39 32.34 21.06 32.81
C PRO A 39 32.89 22.22 31.98
N THR A 40 33.83 21.97 31.08
CA THR A 40 34.54 22.96 30.27
C THR A 40 34.09 22.97 28.79
N ARG A 41 33.35 21.94 28.29
CA ARG A 41 32.92 21.97 26.91
C ARG A 41 31.50 22.58 26.72
N PRO A 42 31.27 23.32 25.63
CA PRO A 42 29.94 23.80 25.33
C PRO A 42 28.99 22.65 25.00
N ARG A 43 27.72 22.72 25.46
CA ARG A 43 26.67 21.79 25.11
C ARG A 43 26.19 22.07 23.69
N VAL A 44 26.15 21.03 22.85
CA VAL A 44 25.81 21.12 21.43
C VAL A 44 24.39 20.57 21.17
N GLY A 45 23.52 21.43 20.73
CA GLY A 45 22.19 21.03 20.20
C GLY A 45 22.24 20.91 18.67
N LEU A 46 21.83 19.76 18.15
CA LEU A 46 21.72 19.53 16.70
C LEU A 46 20.30 19.71 16.22
N VAL A 47 20.11 20.44 15.13
CA VAL A 47 18.80 20.69 14.52
C VAL A 47 18.83 20.21 13.08
N LEU A 48 17.92 19.29 12.73
CA LEU A 48 17.80 18.70 11.42
C LEU A 48 16.44 19.07 10.78
N GLY A 49 16.48 19.93 9.77
CA GLY A 49 15.28 20.43 9.11
C GLY A 49 14.61 19.42 8.15
N GLY A 50 13.34 19.63 7.86
CA GLY A 50 12.60 18.85 6.87
C GLY A 50 12.95 19.23 5.44
N GLY A 51 12.74 18.32 4.49
CA GLY A 51 13.01 18.54 3.06
C GLY A 51 12.81 17.31 2.16
N GLY A 52 12.09 16.28 2.61
CA GLY A 52 11.91 15.04 1.85
C GLY A 52 13.25 14.37 1.53
N ALA A 53 13.44 13.88 0.31
CA ALA A 53 14.70 13.23 -0.13
C ALA A 53 15.96 14.06 0.10
N ARG A 54 15.84 15.40 0.10
CA ARG A 54 16.94 16.33 0.38
C ARG A 54 17.51 16.14 1.79
N GLY A 55 16.72 15.56 2.70
CA GLY A 55 17.14 15.25 4.07
C GLY A 55 18.26 14.20 4.18
N ALA A 56 18.55 13.44 3.13
CA ALA A 56 19.73 12.58 3.09
C ALA A 56 21.05 13.37 3.29
N ALA A 57 21.07 14.69 3.02
CA ALA A 57 22.21 15.56 3.29
C ALA A 57 22.58 15.61 4.78
N HIS A 58 21.63 15.39 5.70
CA HIS A 58 21.90 15.32 7.12
C HIS A 58 22.89 14.20 7.47
N ILE A 59 22.83 13.08 6.74
CA ILE A 59 23.74 11.95 6.96
C ILE A 59 25.19 12.38 6.69
N GLY A 60 25.42 13.07 5.57
CA GLY A 60 26.75 13.60 5.26
C GLY A 60 27.27 14.61 6.30
N VAL A 61 26.36 15.44 6.84
CA VAL A 61 26.73 16.33 7.96
C VAL A 61 27.13 15.52 9.19
N LEU A 62 26.36 14.48 9.55
CA LEU A 62 26.68 13.60 10.69
C LEU A 62 28.01 12.86 10.50
N GLU A 63 28.33 12.40 9.28
CA GLU A 63 29.64 11.79 8.96
C GLU A 63 30.81 12.74 9.22
N VAL A 64 30.62 14.02 8.90
CA VAL A 64 31.64 15.05 9.17
C VAL A 64 31.76 15.35 10.67
N LEU A 65 30.64 15.42 11.42
CA LEU A 65 30.65 15.58 12.87
C LEU A 65 31.37 14.40 13.54
N GLU A 66 31.12 13.17 13.11
CA GLU A 66 31.79 11.96 13.58
C GLU A 66 33.28 12.02 13.29
N LYS A 67 33.70 12.30 12.06
CA LYS A 67 35.06 12.46 11.63
C LYS A 67 35.82 13.52 12.44
N MET A 68 35.14 14.60 12.80
CA MET A 68 35.69 15.70 13.59
C MET A 68 35.58 15.51 15.11
N ARG A 69 34.95 14.41 15.55
CA ARG A 69 34.75 14.11 16.99
C ARG A 69 33.94 15.21 17.71
N VAL A 70 32.88 15.67 17.09
CA VAL A 70 31.94 16.64 17.68
C VAL A 70 30.79 15.87 18.35
N PRO A 71 30.76 15.77 19.69
CA PRO A 71 29.66 15.11 20.38
C PRO A 71 28.42 16.02 20.40
N VAL A 72 27.25 15.41 20.30
CA VAL A 72 25.94 16.09 20.33
C VAL A 72 25.23 15.76 21.64
N ASP A 73 24.68 16.76 22.32
CA ASP A 73 24.02 16.60 23.62
C ASP A 73 22.49 16.42 23.50
N CYS A 74 21.90 16.91 22.44
CA CYS A 74 20.50 16.64 22.06
C CYS A 74 20.28 16.88 20.58
N VAL A 75 19.21 16.31 20.05
CA VAL A 75 18.80 16.53 18.66
C VAL A 75 17.31 16.86 18.56
N ALA A 76 16.97 17.81 17.69
CA ALA A 76 15.60 18.11 17.32
C ALA A 76 15.45 18.00 15.79
N GLY A 77 14.36 17.38 15.33
CA GLY A 77 14.16 17.14 13.90
C GLY A 77 12.71 17.29 13.45
N THR A 78 12.57 17.63 12.17
CA THR A 78 11.29 17.78 11.50
C THR A 78 11.28 16.99 10.20
N SER A 79 10.19 16.27 9.86
CA SER A 79 10.01 15.52 8.62
C SER A 79 11.17 14.53 8.38
N MET A 80 11.85 14.56 7.23
CA MET A 80 13.04 13.72 7.00
C MET A 80 14.13 13.99 8.03
N GLY A 81 14.26 15.21 8.54
CA GLY A 81 15.17 15.52 9.66
C GLY A 81 14.78 14.80 10.93
N ALA A 82 13.49 14.57 11.20
CA ALA A 82 13.03 13.76 12.33
C ALA A 82 13.37 12.28 12.16
N LEU A 83 13.30 11.75 10.93
CA LEU A 83 13.75 10.39 10.64
C LEU A 83 15.24 10.23 10.94
N VAL A 84 16.08 11.10 10.36
CA VAL A 84 17.54 11.03 10.57
C VAL A 84 17.89 11.26 12.05
N ALA A 85 17.23 12.23 12.72
CA ALA A 85 17.42 12.49 14.15
C ALA A 85 17.03 11.29 15.01
N GLY A 86 15.89 10.64 14.72
CA GLY A 86 15.40 9.48 15.46
C GLY A 86 16.31 8.27 15.32
N VAL A 87 16.75 7.98 14.10
CA VAL A 87 17.69 6.89 13.82
C VAL A 87 19.05 7.16 14.46
N TYR A 88 19.54 8.39 14.39
CA TYR A 88 20.79 8.81 15.06
C TYR A 88 20.70 8.69 16.59
N ALA A 89 19.61 9.20 17.17
CA ALA A 89 19.39 9.13 18.62
C ALA A 89 19.19 7.69 19.11
N SER A 90 18.80 6.77 18.23
CA SER A 90 18.71 5.34 18.55
C SER A 90 20.05 4.59 18.48
N GLY A 91 21.14 5.28 18.10
CA GLY A 91 22.50 4.75 18.12
C GLY A 91 22.99 4.17 16.78
N LEU A 92 22.26 4.35 15.67
CA LEU A 92 22.77 3.95 14.35
C LEU A 92 23.85 4.92 13.89
N THR A 93 24.94 4.36 13.33
CA THR A 93 26.03 5.17 12.76
C THR A 93 25.60 5.83 11.45
N PRO A 94 26.14 7.00 11.10
CA PRO A 94 25.88 7.67 9.83
C PRO A 94 26.15 6.78 8.61
N ALA A 95 27.20 5.96 8.64
CA ALA A 95 27.51 5.01 7.57
C ALA A 95 26.36 3.98 7.38
N THR A 96 25.90 3.36 8.48
CA THR A 96 24.76 2.42 8.40
C THR A 96 23.49 3.10 7.91
N MET A 97 23.23 4.36 8.28
CA MET A 97 22.09 5.12 7.77
C MET A 97 22.20 5.34 6.26
N ARG A 98 23.38 5.69 5.76
CA ARG A 98 23.63 5.86 4.31
C ARG A 98 23.30 4.60 3.55
N ASP A 99 23.78 3.45 4.01
CA ASP A 99 23.52 2.16 3.38
C ASP A 99 22.03 1.84 3.39
N LYS A 100 21.36 1.97 4.52
CA LYS A 100 19.91 1.70 4.66
C LYS A 100 19.04 2.59 3.78
N LEU A 101 19.37 3.89 3.65
CA LEU A 101 18.62 4.79 2.77
C LEU A 101 18.89 4.50 1.28
N ALA A 102 20.11 4.09 0.94
CA ALA A 102 20.48 3.74 -0.44
C ALA A 102 19.84 2.40 -0.89
N GLU A 103 19.74 1.43 0.04
CA GLU A 103 19.11 0.11 -0.20
C GLU A 103 17.58 0.19 -0.26
N ALA A 104 16.95 1.21 0.32
CA ALA A 104 15.50 1.31 0.43
C ALA A 104 14.84 1.50 -0.93
N ASP A 105 13.88 0.64 -1.26
CA ASP A 105 13.00 0.84 -2.42
C ASP A 105 11.90 1.84 -2.08
N TRP A 106 12.21 3.11 -2.23
CA TRP A 106 11.28 4.21 -1.94
C TRP A 106 10.03 4.17 -2.80
N ASP A 107 10.11 3.66 -4.03
CA ASP A 107 8.95 3.52 -4.91
C ASP A 107 7.98 2.48 -4.34
N ASP A 108 8.48 1.40 -3.74
CA ASP A 108 7.67 0.40 -3.06
C ASP A 108 7.18 0.88 -1.69
N LEU A 109 8.02 1.60 -0.93
CA LEU A 109 7.65 2.15 0.38
C LEU A 109 6.47 3.14 0.31
N PHE A 110 6.34 3.89 -0.79
CA PHE A 110 5.20 4.77 -1.04
C PHE A 110 4.01 4.05 -1.69
N ARG A 111 4.09 2.74 -1.90
CA ARG A 111 2.96 1.87 -2.28
C ARG A 111 2.55 1.08 -1.05
N ASP A 112 1.43 1.42 -0.45
CA ASP A 112 0.97 0.73 0.76
C ASP A 112 0.54 -0.70 0.52
N ASP A 113 -0.01 -1.00 -0.65
CA ASP A 113 -0.53 -2.33 -0.94
C ASP A 113 0.58 -3.38 -0.93
N PRO A 114 0.36 -4.52 -0.24
CA PRO A 114 1.23 -5.68 -0.37
C PRO A 114 1.17 -6.23 -1.80
N PRO A 115 2.13 -7.05 -2.21
CA PRO A 115 2.04 -7.78 -3.48
C PRO A 115 0.68 -8.45 -3.63
N LEU A 116 0.12 -8.47 -4.83
CA LEU A 116 -1.23 -9.02 -5.05
C LEU A 116 -1.34 -10.47 -4.53
N SER A 117 -0.28 -11.28 -4.66
CA SER A 117 -0.19 -12.64 -4.12
C SER A 117 -0.44 -12.70 -2.60
N GLN A 118 -0.16 -11.64 -1.86
CA GLN A 118 -0.35 -11.55 -0.41
C GLN A 118 -1.68 -10.89 -0.02
N GLN A 119 -2.52 -10.52 -0.97
CA GLN A 119 -3.84 -9.96 -0.69
C GLN A 119 -4.91 -11.05 -0.63
N ASN A 120 -5.97 -10.80 0.13
CA ASN A 120 -7.15 -11.64 0.20
C ASN A 120 -7.82 -11.76 -1.19
N PHE A 121 -8.26 -12.97 -1.54
CA PHE A 121 -8.86 -13.22 -2.85
C PHE A 121 -10.15 -12.40 -3.10
N ARG A 122 -10.97 -12.17 -2.06
CA ARG A 122 -12.18 -11.32 -2.18
C ARG A 122 -11.80 -9.88 -2.58
N LYS A 123 -10.76 -9.31 -1.96
CA LYS A 123 -10.24 -7.99 -2.36
C LYS A 123 -9.73 -8.00 -3.80
N LYS A 124 -8.93 -9.01 -4.19
CA LYS A 124 -8.45 -9.16 -5.58
C LYS A 124 -9.61 -9.18 -6.59
N ALA A 125 -10.67 -9.89 -6.28
CA ALA A 125 -11.85 -9.99 -7.15
C ALA A 125 -12.59 -8.65 -7.30
N LEU A 126 -12.69 -7.88 -6.23
CA LEU A 126 -13.27 -6.53 -6.26
C LEU A 126 -12.39 -5.54 -7.03
N ASP A 127 -11.08 -5.56 -6.81
CA ASP A 127 -10.12 -4.67 -7.47
C ASP A 127 -9.96 -4.99 -8.98
N LYS A 128 -10.27 -6.22 -9.41
CA LYS A 128 -10.41 -6.56 -10.83
C LYS A 128 -11.69 -6.00 -11.48
N ARG A 129 -12.72 -5.75 -10.69
CA ARG A 129 -14.03 -5.30 -11.17
C ARG A 129 -14.20 -3.78 -11.09
N PHE A 130 -13.58 -3.16 -10.07
CA PHE A 130 -13.63 -1.73 -9.79
C PHE A 130 -12.21 -1.17 -9.72
N LEU A 131 -12.08 0.14 -9.87
CA LEU A 131 -10.79 0.82 -9.76
C LEU A 131 -10.21 0.65 -8.35
N PRO A 132 -9.01 0.11 -8.20
CA PRO A 132 -8.33 0.03 -6.90
C PRO A 132 -8.17 1.41 -6.28
N GLY A 133 -8.40 1.50 -4.96
CA GLY A 133 -8.31 2.78 -4.24
C GLY A 133 -9.43 3.78 -4.54
N SER A 134 -10.45 3.41 -5.36
CA SER A 134 -11.63 4.25 -5.59
C SER A 134 -12.66 4.17 -4.47
N GLU A 135 -12.45 3.34 -3.47
CA GLU A 135 -13.37 3.16 -2.35
C GLU A 135 -13.50 4.44 -1.52
N THR A 136 -14.68 4.98 -1.57
CA THR A 136 -15.06 6.20 -0.85
C THR A 136 -16.11 5.84 0.18
N GLY A 137 -15.86 6.17 1.44
CA GLY A 137 -16.81 5.90 2.53
C GLY A 137 -18.09 6.69 2.38
N VAL A 138 -19.20 6.09 2.75
CA VAL A 138 -20.53 6.72 2.74
C VAL A 138 -21.18 6.52 4.10
N GLY A 139 -21.65 7.59 4.72
CA GLY A 139 -22.29 7.52 6.02
C GLY A 139 -23.33 8.63 6.23
N PRO A 140 -23.99 8.65 7.38
CA PRO A 140 -25.01 9.66 7.70
C PRO A 140 -24.50 11.11 7.64
N GLN A 141 -23.18 11.30 7.77
CA GLN A 141 -22.51 12.61 7.72
C GLN A 141 -22.02 12.98 6.31
N GLY A 142 -22.37 12.18 5.27
CA GLY A 142 -21.96 12.38 3.89
C GLY A 142 -20.86 11.45 3.45
N VAL A 143 -20.11 11.90 2.45
CA VAL A 143 -19.04 11.15 1.80
C VAL A 143 -17.71 11.41 2.52
N LYS A 144 -16.95 10.34 2.80
CA LYS A 144 -15.62 10.39 3.43
C LYS A 144 -14.60 9.77 2.49
N GLY A 145 -13.66 10.58 2.01
CA GLY A 145 -12.53 10.09 1.21
C GLY A 145 -11.44 9.48 2.08
N GLN A 146 -10.48 8.84 1.43
CA GLN A 146 -9.22 8.47 2.07
C GLN A 146 -8.48 9.74 2.50
N PRO A 147 -7.88 9.75 3.72
CA PRO A 147 -7.26 10.97 4.26
C PRO A 147 -5.92 11.32 3.61
N GLY A 148 -5.36 10.48 2.75
CA GLY A 148 -4.13 10.67 2.00
C GLY A 148 -4.03 9.69 0.83
N ILE A 149 -3.10 9.95 -0.08
CA ILE A 149 -2.82 9.04 -1.21
C ILE A 149 -2.08 7.78 -0.69
N VAL A 150 -1.25 7.96 0.34
CA VAL A 150 -0.43 6.93 1.00
C VAL A 150 -0.87 6.84 2.45
N MET A 151 -1.30 5.66 2.91
CA MET A 151 -1.64 5.42 4.32
C MET A 151 -0.38 5.26 5.18
N GLY A 152 0.72 4.84 4.60
CA GLY A 152 2.04 4.76 5.22
C GLY A 152 2.32 3.46 5.97
N GLN A 153 1.66 2.35 5.60
CA GLN A 153 1.88 1.04 6.21
C GLN A 153 3.33 0.57 6.03
N LYS A 154 3.84 0.55 4.80
CA LYS A 154 5.22 0.11 4.55
C LYS A 154 6.26 1.06 5.12
N ILE A 155 5.99 2.37 5.06
CA ILE A 155 6.87 3.39 5.67
C ILE A 155 6.96 3.19 7.18
N LYS A 156 5.86 2.92 7.87
CA LYS A 156 5.85 2.65 9.31
C LYS A 156 6.65 1.39 9.65
N LEU A 157 6.49 0.31 8.88
CA LEU A 157 7.28 -0.92 9.06
C LEU A 157 8.77 -0.67 8.77
N PHE A 158 9.10 0.11 7.75
CA PHE A 158 10.48 0.51 7.47
C PHE A 158 11.10 1.28 8.64
N PHE A 159 10.36 2.23 9.24
CA PHE A 159 10.83 2.92 10.45
C PHE A 159 11.04 1.97 11.62
N ASN A 160 10.14 1.00 11.79
CA ASN A 160 10.30 -0.03 12.79
C ASN A 160 11.62 -0.81 12.61
N VAL A 161 11.95 -1.19 11.37
CA VAL A 161 13.21 -1.88 11.04
C VAL A 161 14.43 -1.02 11.37
N LEU A 162 14.35 0.31 11.16
CA LEU A 162 15.45 1.22 11.43
C LEU A 162 15.71 1.44 12.94
N VAL A 163 14.66 1.48 13.76
CA VAL A 163 14.77 1.95 15.15
C VAL A 163 14.38 0.91 16.20
N ARG A 164 13.71 -0.18 15.83
CA ARG A 164 13.37 -1.26 16.75
C ARG A 164 14.58 -2.10 17.09
N ASP A 165 14.72 -2.40 18.37
CA ASP A 165 15.51 -3.52 18.84
C ASP A 165 14.60 -4.74 19.06
N TYR A 166 15.14 -5.82 19.61
CA TYR A 166 14.38 -7.03 19.93
C TYR A 166 13.33 -6.83 21.02
N LEU A 167 13.34 -5.71 21.75
CA LEU A 167 12.34 -5.37 22.77
C LEU A 167 11.12 -4.67 22.18
N GLY A 168 11.08 -4.45 20.87
CA GLY A 168 9.95 -3.84 20.15
C GLY A 168 10.10 -2.35 19.92
N GLU A 169 9.00 -1.58 20.06
CA GLU A 169 8.99 -0.14 19.83
C GLU A 169 9.89 0.61 20.79
N ARG A 170 10.68 1.55 20.26
CA ARG A 170 11.51 2.40 21.10
C ARG A 170 10.73 3.58 21.66
N GLU A 171 10.90 3.79 22.96
CA GLU A 171 10.38 4.96 23.69
C GLU A 171 11.35 6.13 23.56
N ILE A 172 10.90 7.29 23.06
CA ILE A 172 11.75 8.48 22.85
C ILE A 172 12.42 8.91 24.15
N GLY A 173 11.70 8.84 25.29
CA GLY A 173 12.23 9.22 26.60
C GLY A 173 13.34 8.32 27.13
N ALA A 174 13.50 7.12 26.57
CA ALA A 174 14.53 6.14 26.95
C ALA A 174 15.74 6.11 26.00
N LEU A 175 15.78 6.97 24.99
CA LEU A 175 16.91 7.04 24.06
C LEU A 175 18.15 7.60 24.73
N PRO A 176 19.35 7.11 24.35
CA PRO A 176 20.62 7.60 24.91
C PRO A 176 20.86 9.09 24.60
N LEU A 177 20.38 9.59 23.46
CA LEU A 177 20.45 10.99 23.09
C LEU A 177 19.08 11.64 23.24
N PRO A 178 18.94 12.72 24.04
CA PRO A 178 17.69 13.46 24.15
C PRO A 178 17.19 13.93 22.78
N LEU A 179 16.00 13.46 22.39
CA LEU A 179 15.38 13.72 21.09
C LEU A 179 14.10 14.52 21.25
N SER A 180 13.86 15.43 20.30
CA SER A 180 12.58 16.09 20.08
C SER A 180 12.17 15.98 18.61
N ILE A 181 10.96 15.51 18.35
CA ILE A 181 10.39 15.41 17.00
C ILE A 181 9.20 16.36 16.89
N ILE A 182 9.16 17.14 15.80
CA ILE A 182 8.12 18.14 15.57
C ILE A 182 7.04 17.58 14.64
N ALA A 183 5.78 17.75 15.01
CA ALA A 183 4.61 17.55 14.17
C ALA A 183 3.68 18.77 14.26
N THR A 184 2.66 18.80 13.40
CA THR A 184 1.62 19.84 13.39
C THR A 184 0.27 19.20 13.68
N ASP A 185 -0.49 19.71 14.63
CA ASP A 185 -1.91 19.39 14.75
C ASP A 185 -2.67 20.14 13.65
N ILE A 186 -3.21 19.40 12.67
CA ILE A 186 -3.88 20.02 11.52
C ILE A 186 -5.21 20.69 11.87
N VAL A 187 -5.78 20.37 13.04
CA VAL A 187 -7.06 20.94 13.49
C VAL A 187 -6.85 22.32 14.11
N SER A 188 -5.85 22.47 14.98
CA SER A 188 -5.56 23.73 15.66
C SER A 188 -4.47 24.58 15.00
N GLY A 189 -3.59 23.95 14.18
CA GLY A 189 -2.39 24.58 13.65
C GLY A 189 -1.23 24.65 14.65
N ASP A 190 -1.35 23.99 15.81
CA ASP A 190 -0.35 24.06 16.86
C ASP A 190 0.85 23.16 16.58
N ARG A 191 2.02 23.61 17.05
CA ARG A 191 3.22 22.79 17.09
C ARG A 191 3.07 21.70 18.17
N VAL A 192 3.25 20.45 17.77
CA VAL A 192 3.31 19.30 18.67
C VAL A 192 4.75 18.80 18.75
N VAL A 193 5.27 18.65 19.96
CA VAL A 193 6.66 18.20 20.21
C VAL A 193 6.62 16.87 20.92
N PHE A 194 7.09 15.83 20.24
CA PHE A 194 7.32 14.51 20.82
C PHE A 194 8.66 14.47 21.55
N ARG A 195 8.63 14.30 22.86
CA ARG A 195 9.78 14.09 23.74
C ARG A 195 9.70 12.74 24.47
N LYS A 196 8.60 12.02 24.29
CA LYS A 196 8.27 10.71 24.84
C LYS A 196 7.28 9.99 23.90
N GLY A 197 7.03 8.71 24.14
CA GLY A 197 6.15 7.89 23.34
C GLY A 197 6.89 7.14 22.22
N SER A 198 6.14 6.51 21.35
CA SER A 198 6.64 5.70 20.24
C SER A 198 7.52 6.51 19.27
N LEU A 199 8.76 6.09 19.09
CA LEU A 199 9.69 6.76 18.18
C LEU A 199 9.24 6.66 16.73
N SER A 200 8.83 5.47 16.28
CA SER A 200 8.41 5.27 14.90
C SER A 200 7.09 5.96 14.57
N GLU A 201 6.17 6.08 15.55
CA GLU A 201 4.94 6.85 15.40
C GLU A 201 5.23 8.35 15.28
N ALA A 202 6.10 8.89 16.13
CA ALA A 202 6.49 10.30 16.07
C ALA A 202 7.17 10.64 14.74
N MET A 203 8.09 9.79 14.26
CA MET A 203 8.71 9.95 12.93
C MET A 203 7.65 9.92 11.82
N ARG A 204 6.70 8.95 11.89
CA ARG A 204 5.61 8.85 10.91
C ARG A 204 4.71 10.08 10.92
N ALA A 205 4.34 10.60 12.10
CA ALA A 205 3.55 11.81 12.24
C ALA A 205 4.28 13.02 11.63
N SER A 206 5.57 13.19 11.97
CA SER A 206 6.40 14.29 11.47
C SER A 206 6.60 14.29 9.96
N MET A 207 6.47 13.14 9.28
CA MET A 207 6.62 12.99 7.84
C MET A 207 5.27 12.95 7.08
N SER A 208 4.15 13.16 7.76
CA SER A 208 2.82 13.12 7.14
C SER A 208 2.52 14.37 6.33
N VAL A 209 3.14 14.52 5.16
CA VAL A 209 2.94 15.66 4.25
C VAL A 209 1.48 15.69 3.80
N PRO A 210 0.73 16.79 4.07
CA PRO A 210 -0.68 16.91 3.69
C PRO A 210 -0.93 16.67 2.19
N GLY A 211 -1.98 15.91 1.89
CA GLY A 211 -2.34 15.53 0.53
C GLY A 211 -1.56 14.33 -0.03
N LEU A 212 -0.35 14.08 0.44
CA LEU A 212 0.44 12.90 0.07
C LEU A 212 0.22 11.75 1.06
N MET A 213 0.44 12.01 2.34
CA MET A 213 0.35 10.97 3.37
C MET A 213 -0.82 11.25 4.34
N ALA A 214 -1.47 10.17 4.77
CA ALA A 214 -2.53 10.25 5.76
C ALA A 214 -2.01 10.85 7.08
N PRO A 215 -2.78 11.72 7.75
CA PRO A 215 -2.48 12.17 9.11
C PRO A 215 -2.35 11.00 10.09
N VAL A 216 -1.55 11.16 11.12
CA VAL A 216 -1.46 10.20 12.23
C VAL A 216 -2.40 10.65 13.36
N GLU A 217 -3.26 9.77 13.83
CA GLU A 217 -4.08 10.03 15.02
C GLU A 217 -3.29 9.61 16.25
N SER A 218 -2.95 10.57 17.12
CA SER A 218 -2.24 10.34 18.37
C SER A 218 -2.81 11.26 19.45
N ASP A 219 -3.12 10.69 20.62
CA ASP A 219 -3.70 11.41 21.79
C ASP A 219 -4.91 12.28 21.43
N GLY A 220 -5.77 11.80 20.51
CA GLY A 220 -6.98 12.50 20.07
C GLY A 220 -6.73 13.68 19.12
N ARG A 221 -5.49 13.87 18.66
CA ARG A 221 -5.08 14.87 17.67
C ARG A 221 -4.86 14.24 16.31
N LYS A 222 -5.01 15.04 15.26
CA LYS A 222 -4.66 14.65 13.88
C LYS A 222 -3.37 15.35 13.48
N LEU A 223 -2.30 14.57 13.39
CA LEU A 223 -0.94 15.07 13.21
C LEU A 223 -0.48 14.94 11.78
N VAL A 224 0.11 15.99 11.27
CA VAL A 224 0.74 16.09 9.96
C VAL A 224 2.17 16.60 10.08
N ASP A 225 2.86 16.73 8.95
CA ASP A 225 4.26 17.15 8.86
C ASP A 225 4.53 18.42 9.68
N GLY A 226 5.56 18.35 10.51
CA GLY A 226 5.96 19.46 11.38
C GLY A 226 6.50 20.67 10.63
N GLY A 227 6.93 20.50 9.37
CA GLY A 227 7.42 21.58 8.51
C GLY A 227 6.42 22.71 8.25
N LEU A 228 5.13 22.45 8.47
CA LEU A 228 4.11 23.50 8.34
C LEU A 228 4.24 24.60 9.41
N VAL A 229 4.74 24.27 10.61
CA VAL A 229 4.80 25.19 11.74
C VAL A 229 6.22 25.46 12.23
N ASP A 230 7.12 24.48 12.18
CA ASP A 230 8.49 24.58 12.67
C ASP A 230 9.43 23.59 11.96
N ASN A 231 9.93 24.00 10.81
CA ASN A 231 10.76 23.13 9.97
C ASN A 231 12.21 23.01 10.45
N VAL A 232 12.74 24.01 11.19
CA VAL A 232 14.09 24.02 11.75
C VAL A 232 14.00 24.42 13.23
N PRO A 233 13.73 23.47 14.15
CA PRO A 233 13.32 23.71 15.53
C PRO A 233 14.48 24.13 16.44
N ILE A 234 15.05 25.32 16.23
CA ILE A 234 16.22 25.86 16.93
C ILE A 234 15.92 26.11 18.41
N ASP A 235 14.77 26.72 18.72
CA ASP A 235 14.34 27.01 20.08
C ASP A 235 14.14 25.72 20.90
N GLU A 236 13.59 24.68 20.26
CA GLU A 236 13.36 23.39 20.89
C GLU A 236 14.69 22.70 21.25
N ALA A 237 15.64 22.61 20.31
CA ALA A 237 16.93 22.02 20.59
C ALA A 237 17.68 22.81 21.69
N ARG A 238 17.61 24.14 21.66
CA ARG A 238 18.22 25.00 22.68
C ARG A 238 17.64 24.74 24.06
N ALA A 239 16.33 24.61 24.17
CA ALA A 239 15.65 24.33 25.43
C ALA A 239 15.86 22.89 25.92
N ARG A 240 15.92 21.91 25.00
CA ARG A 240 15.93 20.48 25.29
C ARG A 240 17.14 20.04 26.10
N CYS A 241 18.32 20.54 25.78
CA CYS A 241 19.56 20.26 26.50
C CYS A 241 20.30 21.50 27.00
N GLN A 242 19.63 22.66 27.07
CA GLN A 242 20.27 23.93 27.47
C GLN A 242 21.52 24.21 26.61
N ALA A 243 21.40 24.04 25.30
CA ALA A 243 22.52 24.11 24.38
C ALA A 243 23.18 25.50 24.36
N ASP A 244 24.48 25.53 24.52
CA ASP A 244 25.34 26.72 24.40
C ASP A 244 25.53 27.08 22.93
N VAL A 245 25.64 26.03 22.07
CA VAL A 245 25.84 26.12 20.62
C VAL A 245 24.77 25.27 19.89
N ILE A 246 24.16 25.83 18.90
CA ILE A 246 23.28 25.11 17.96
C ILE A 246 24.01 24.86 16.65
N ILE A 247 23.96 23.62 16.16
CA ILE A 247 24.29 23.28 14.78
C ILE A 247 22.96 23.07 14.05
N ALA A 248 22.58 24.04 13.21
CA ALA A 248 21.32 24.00 12.48
C ALA A 248 21.56 23.65 11.00
N VAL A 249 20.96 22.54 10.54
CA VAL A 249 21.07 22.05 9.17
C VAL A 249 19.73 22.25 8.45
N ASN A 250 19.72 23.12 7.44
CA ASN A 250 18.53 23.42 6.64
C ASN A 250 18.63 22.81 5.26
N VAL A 251 17.75 21.87 4.95
CA VAL A 251 17.64 21.18 3.65
C VAL A 251 16.30 21.48 2.95
N GLY A 252 15.59 22.50 3.42
CA GLY A 252 14.27 22.88 2.89
C GLY A 252 14.28 23.13 1.37
N SER A 253 13.18 22.80 0.70
CA SER A 253 13.00 23.07 -0.72
C SER A 253 12.78 24.55 -0.98
N PRO A 254 13.35 25.13 -2.04
CA PRO A 254 13.01 26.48 -2.46
C PRO A 254 11.56 26.56 -2.95
N LEU A 255 11.02 27.76 -3.05
CA LEU A 255 9.73 27.98 -3.71
C LEU A 255 9.78 27.51 -5.17
N LEU A 256 8.68 26.91 -5.63
CA LEU A 256 8.53 26.50 -7.03
C LEU A 256 8.52 27.73 -7.94
N LYS A 257 9.07 27.59 -9.12
CA LYS A 257 8.98 28.60 -10.18
C LYS A 257 7.56 28.64 -10.75
N ALA A 258 7.16 29.78 -11.34
CA ALA A 258 5.81 29.94 -11.89
C ALA A 258 5.45 28.88 -12.94
N GLU A 259 6.43 28.46 -13.76
CA GLU A 259 6.28 27.40 -14.77
C GLU A 259 6.01 26.00 -14.18
N ASP A 260 6.43 25.74 -12.94
CA ASP A 260 6.25 24.47 -12.27
C ASP A 260 4.90 24.36 -11.54
N ILE A 261 4.16 25.49 -11.43
CA ILE A 261 2.85 25.54 -10.75
C ILE A 261 1.75 25.37 -11.78
N SER A 262 1.45 24.11 -12.15
CA SER A 262 0.53 23.77 -13.24
C SER A 262 -0.74 23.02 -12.82
N GLY A 263 -0.89 22.63 -11.56
CA GLY A 263 -2.02 21.82 -11.11
C GLY A 263 -2.20 21.79 -9.61
N LEU A 264 -3.26 21.12 -9.14
CA LEU A 264 -3.64 21.06 -7.72
C LEU A 264 -2.49 20.59 -6.82
N LEU A 265 -1.74 19.56 -7.24
CA LEU A 265 -0.62 19.02 -6.47
C LEU A 265 0.54 20.02 -6.34
N SER A 266 0.92 20.69 -7.42
CA SER A 266 2.00 21.68 -7.38
C SER A 266 1.58 22.94 -6.61
N VAL A 267 0.31 23.35 -6.68
CA VAL A 267 -0.23 24.43 -5.83
C VAL A 267 -0.17 24.04 -4.35
N SER A 268 -0.59 22.82 -4.00
CA SER A 268 -0.52 22.32 -2.61
C SER A 268 0.93 22.25 -2.11
N ALA A 269 1.85 21.74 -2.93
CA ALA A 269 3.27 21.71 -2.61
C ALA A 269 3.84 23.13 -2.40
N GLN A 270 3.46 24.10 -3.24
CA GLN A 270 3.87 25.49 -3.08
C GLN A 270 3.34 26.11 -1.79
N MET A 271 2.09 25.81 -1.40
CA MET A 271 1.55 26.28 -0.12
C MET A 271 2.37 25.75 1.06
N VAL A 272 2.73 24.47 1.05
CA VAL A 272 3.60 23.87 2.06
C VAL A 272 4.98 24.56 2.05
N ASN A 273 5.59 24.77 0.89
CA ASN A 273 6.89 25.45 0.77
C ASN A 273 6.83 26.89 1.32
N ILE A 274 5.74 27.64 1.06
CA ILE A 274 5.56 29.01 1.58
C ILE A 274 5.50 29.02 3.10
N LEU A 275 4.69 28.14 3.71
CA LEU A 275 4.56 28.03 5.16
C LEU A 275 5.90 27.62 5.80
N THR A 276 6.59 26.68 5.19
CA THR A 276 7.91 26.20 5.63
C THR A 276 8.95 27.33 5.58
N GLU A 277 9.07 28.05 4.46
CA GLU A 277 10.05 29.14 4.31
C GLU A 277 9.80 30.27 5.30
N GLN A 278 8.52 30.61 5.56
CA GLN A 278 8.16 31.63 6.54
C GLN A 278 8.58 31.25 7.97
N ASN A 279 8.36 30.00 8.39
CA ASN A 279 8.75 29.57 9.73
C ASN A 279 10.27 29.37 9.84
N VAL A 280 10.95 28.87 8.79
CA VAL A 280 12.42 28.76 8.73
C VAL A 280 13.05 30.15 8.89
N THR A 281 12.58 31.16 8.18
CA THR A 281 13.11 32.53 8.30
C THR A 281 13.02 33.05 9.73
N ARG A 282 11.89 32.81 10.41
CA ARG A 282 11.72 33.20 11.83
C ARG A 282 12.64 32.41 12.75
N SER A 283 12.78 31.11 12.54
CA SER A 283 13.64 30.25 13.34
C SER A 283 15.12 30.63 13.19
N LEU A 284 15.62 30.86 11.98
CA LEU A 284 16.99 31.25 11.70
C LEU A 284 17.34 32.62 12.33
N ALA A 285 16.38 33.52 12.48
CA ALA A 285 16.57 34.82 13.17
C ALA A 285 16.92 34.66 14.66
N THR A 286 16.70 33.48 15.25
CA THR A 286 17.06 33.19 16.66
C THR A 286 18.47 32.65 16.85
N LEU A 287 19.23 32.43 15.75
CA LEU A 287 20.62 31.97 15.81
C LEU A 287 21.50 33.04 16.46
N LYS A 288 22.40 32.58 17.32
CA LYS A 288 23.45 33.40 17.95
C LYS A 288 24.73 33.39 17.11
N PRO A 289 25.63 34.35 17.30
CA PRO A 289 26.93 34.35 16.58
C PRO A 289 27.77 33.10 16.83
N THR A 290 27.57 32.42 17.96
CA THR A 290 28.21 31.15 18.30
C THR A 290 27.65 29.95 17.61
N ASP A 291 26.38 30.03 17.13
CA ASP A 291 25.68 28.93 16.46
C ASP A 291 26.19 28.70 15.04
N ILE A 292 26.16 27.46 14.58
CA ILE A 292 26.68 27.05 13.26
C ILE A 292 25.47 26.74 12.36
N TYR A 293 25.36 27.49 11.27
CA TYR A 293 24.34 27.24 10.24
C TYR A 293 24.95 26.51 9.06
N ILE A 294 24.36 25.38 8.66
CA ILE A 294 24.77 24.56 7.52
C ILE A 294 23.60 24.51 6.53
N LYS A 295 23.84 25.00 5.32
CA LYS A 295 22.88 24.95 4.20
C LYS A 295 23.55 24.27 3.02
N PRO A 296 23.34 22.94 2.83
CA PRO A 296 23.87 22.23 1.67
C PRO A 296 23.35 22.81 0.36
N ASP A 297 24.21 22.89 -0.65
CA ASP A 297 23.79 23.19 -2.03
C ASP A 297 23.11 21.96 -2.64
N LEU A 298 21.79 22.00 -2.69
CA LEU A 298 20.95 20.93 -3.20
C LEU A 298 20.20 21.37 -4.49
N GLU A 299 20.82 22.27 -5.28
CA GLU A 299 20.26 22.64 -6.58
C GLU A 299 20.12 21.42 -7.49
N GLY A 300 18.97 21.32 -8.19
CA GLY A 300 18.64 20.18 -9.04
C GLY A 300 18.29 18.89 -8.30
N ILE A 301 18.15 18.90 -6.96
CA ILE A 301 17.61 17.80 -6.17
C ILE A 301 16.27 18.22 -5.58
N THR A 302 15.21 17.50 -5.94
CA THR A 302 13.84 17.74 -5.44
C THR A 302 13.55 16.92 -4.16
N ALA A 303 12.46 17.25 -3.47
CA ALA A 303 12.00 16.51 -2.30
C ALA A 303 11.59 15.04 -2.62
N GLY A 304 11.40 14.68 -3.90
CA GLY A 304 11.04 13.35 -4.36
C GLY A 304 12.22 12.49 -4.86
N ASP A 305 13.44 13.01 -4.92
CA ASP A 305 14.60 12.34 -5.55
C ASP A 305 15.31 11.36 -4.61
N PHE A 306 14.58 10.44 -3.99
CA PHE A 306 15.12 9.48 -3.02
C PHE A 306 16.24 8.59 -3.59
N LYS A 307 16.23 8.30 -4.89
CA LYS A 307 17.28 7.50 -5.56
C LYS A 307 18.64 8.19 -5.60
N ARG A 308 18.68 9.50 -5.33
CA ARG A 308 19.91 10.30 -5.29
C ARG A 308 20.41 10.52 -3.84
N SER A 309 20.01 9.66 -2.90
CA SER A 309 20.34 9.79 -1.48
C SER A 309 21.84 9.87 -1.21
N SER A 310 22.66 9.04 -1.88
CA SER A 310 24.13 9.07 -1.73
C SER A 310 24.74 10.38 -2.20
N GLU A 311 24.36 10.88 -3.39
CA GLU A 311 24.81 12.20 -3.88
C GLU A 311 24.38 13.33 -2.94
N THR A 312 23.15 13.24 -2.43
CA THR A 312 22.60 14.23 -1.50
C THR A 312 23.39 14.26 -0.20
N ALA A 313 23.78 13.10 0.33
CA ALA A 313 24.62 13.00 1.51
C ALA A 313 26.03 13.60 1.27
N ASP A 314 26.63 13.34 0.10
CA ASP A 314 27.94 13.92 -0.24
C ASP A 314 27.90 15.48 -0.30
N ARG A 315 26.81 16.04 -0.79
CA ARG A 315 26.59 17.50 -0.78
C ARG A 315 26.41 18.03 0.66
N GLY A 316 25.80 17.24 1.55
CA GLY A 316 25.71 17.52 2.97
C GLY A 316 27.08 17.55 3.65
N ALA A 317 27.90 16.54 3.38
CA ALA A 317 29.28 16.46 3.88
C ALA A 317 30.11 17.67 3.44
N LYS A 318 30.05 18.03 2.15
CA LYS A 318 30.74 19.21 1.61
C LYS A 318 30.32 20.50 2.29
N ALA A 319 29.02 20.67 2.60
CA ALA A 319 28.55 21.85 3.31
C ALA A 319 29.02 21.90 4.77
N ALA A 320 29.13 20.78 5.45
CA ALA A 320 29.71 20.70 6.80
C ALA A 320 31.22 20.98 6.79
N GLU A 321 31.94 20.47 5.79
CA GLU A 321 33.39 20.74 5.63
C GLU A 321 33.68 22.24 5.38
N ALA A 322 32.75 22.97 4.71
CA ALA A 322 32.89 24.40 4.49
C ALA A 322 32.91 25.23 5.82
N VAL A 323 32.35 24.68 6.90
CA VAL A 323 32.39 25.31 8.25
C VAL A 323 33.28 24.55 9.22
N ALA A 324 34.22 23.78 8.71
CA ALA A 324 35.07 22.87 9.48
C ALA A 324 35.84 23.56 10.66
N ASP A 325 36.30 24.80 10.50
CA ASP A 325 37.02 25.49 11.57
C ASP A 325 36.13 25.77 12.78
N ARG A 326 34.84 26.08 12.54
CA ARG A 326 33.87 26.28 13.60
C ARG A 326 33.52 24.95 14.29
N LEU A 327 33.41 23.87 13.50
CA LEU A 327 33.12 22.52 14.03
C LEU A 327 34.31 22.00 14.86
N ARG A 328 35.56 22.22 14.41
CA ARG A 328 36.76 21.81 15.17
C ARG A 328 36.83 22.45 16.55
N ALA A 329 36.29 23.66 16.72
CA ALA A 329 36.24 24.32 18.01
C ALA A 329 35.33 23.57 19.03
N LEU A 330 34.46 22.67 18.55
CA LEU A 330 33.58 21.84 19.36
C LEU A 330 34.10 20.40 19.51
N ALA A 331 35.23 20.06 18.87
CA ALA A 331 35.79 18.72 18.88
C ALA A 331 36.35 18.37 20.26
N VAL A 332 36.23 17.08 20.63
CA VAL A 332 36.78 16.55 21.84
C VAL A 332 37.95 15.57 21.54
N SER A 333 38.67 15.14 22.57
CA SER A 333 39.74 14.13 22.42
C SER A 333 39.17 12.79 21.93
N ASP A 334 40.03 11.95 21.32
CA ASP A 334 39.64 10.59 20.88
C ASP A 334 39.01 9.78 22.01
N THR A 335 39.58 9.86 23.22
CA THR A 335 39.09 9.13 24.40
C THR A 335 37.71 9.62 24.83
N ALA A 336 37.50 10.95 24.87
CA ALA A 336 36.20 11.52 25.25
C ALA A 336 35.12 11.21 24.19
N TYR A 337 35.48 11.26 22.90
CA TYR A 337 34.54 10.91 21.84
C TYR A 337 34.19 9.42 21.86
N ALA A 338 35.14 8.53 22.06
CA ALA A 338 34.91 7.10 22.21
C ALA A 338 33.97 6.77 23.39
N ALA A 339 34.13 7.48 24.51
CA ALA A 339 33.27 7.35 25.68
C ALA A 339 31.85 7.81 25.36
N TRP A 340 31.69 8.92 24.63
CA TRP A 340 30.38 9.40 24.17
C TRP A 340 29.71 8.41 23.19
N VAL A 341 30.45 7.87 22.20
CA VAL A 341 29.94 6.83 21.26
C VAL A 341 29.48 5.59 22.01
N ALA A 342 30.25 5.15 23.03
CA ALA A 342 29.88 3.98 23.85
C ALA A 342 28.54 4.19 24.60
N GLN A 343 28.23 5.41 25.03
CA GLN A 343 26.94 5.76 25.64
C GLN A 343 25.80 5.73 24.63
N MET A 344 26.08 6.05 23.35
CA MET A 344 25.10 6.06 22.27
C MET A 344 24.71 4.66 21.78
N GLN A 345 25.53 3.65 22.04
CA GLN A 345 25.23 2.30 21.58
C GLN A 345 24.18 1.67 22.48
N PRO A 346 23.05 1.20 21.88
CA PRO A 346 22.04 0.50 22.64
C PRO A 346 22.60 -0.82 23.19
N PRO A 347 22.19 -1.26 24.38
CA PRO A 347 22.55 -2.56 24.88
C PRO A 347 22.05 -3.64 23.90
N VAL A 348 22.93 -4.62 23.61
CA VAL A 348 22.56 -5.77 22.77
C VAL A 348 21.69 -6.69 23.59
N HIS A 349 20.40 -6.77 23.25
CA HIS A 349 19.47 -7.69 23.88
C HIS A 349 19.29 -8.94 23.01
N ALA A 350 19.19 -10.11 23.66
CA ALA A 350 18.77 -11.32 22.96
C ALA A 350 17.30 -11.17 22.52
N ALA A 351 16.98 -11.74 21.37
CA ALA A 351 15.60 -11.74 20.88
C ALA A 351 14.67 -12.41 21.91
N PRO A 352 13.64 -11.73 22.42
CA PRO A 352 12.77 -12.25 23.44
C PRO A 352 11.86 -13.37 22.91
N ARG A 353 11.45 -14.27 23.80
CA ARG A 353 10.39 -15.26 23.50
C ARG A 353 9.04 -14.62 23.73
N VAL A 354 8.09 -14.93 22.87
CA VAL A 354 6.69 -14.52 23.00
C VAL A 354 5.95 -15.49 23.91
N ASP A 355 5.34 -14.98 24.97
CA ASP A 355 4.50 -15.80 25.86
C ASP A 355 3.02 -15.79 25.43
N GLU A 356 2.59 -14.69 24.80
CA GLU A 356 1.21 -14.51 24.35
C GLU A 356 1.14 -13.60 23.12
N VAL A 357 0.19 -13.89 22.22
CA VAL A 357 -0.12 -13.05 21.06
C VAL A 357 -1.53 -12.48 21.21
N GLN A 358 -1.61 -11.16 21.33
CA GLN A 358 -2.87 -10.43 21.47
C GLN A 358 -3.15 -9.58 20.22
N VAL A 359 -4.42 -9.54 19.79
CA VAL A 359 -4.92 -8.59 18.78
C VAL A 359 -5.88 -7.66 19.48
N ALA A 360 -5.61 -6.37 19.46
CA ALA A 360 -6.36 -5.33 20.20
C ALA A 360 -6.73 -4.16 19.28
N GLY A 361 -7.69 -3.33 19.70
CA GLY A 361 -8.06 -2.08 19.02
C GLY A 361 -9.17 -2.22 17.98
N LEU A 362 -9.58 -3.43 17.61
CA LEU A 362 -10.65 -3.67 16.63
C LEU A 362 -12.04 -3.36 17.22
N LYS A 363 -12.91 -2.76 16.41
CA LYS A 363 -14.30 -2.40 16.75
C LYS A 363 -15.32 -3.26 16.01
N LEU A 364 -15.11 -3.48 14.71
CA LEU A 364 -15.99 -4.21 13.81
C LEU A 364 -15.38 -5.54 13.37
N VAL A 365 -14.09 -5.54 13.04
CA VAL A 365 -13.40 -6.69 12.50
C VAL A 365 -13.14 -7.73 13.60
N ASN A 366 -13.43 -8.99 13.30
CA ASN A 366 -13.16 -10.08 14.22
C ASN A 366 -11.64 -10.31 14.36
N PRO A 367 -11.06 -10.32 15.58
CA PRO A 367 -9.64 -10.58 15.79
C PRO A 367 -9.11 -11.87 15.17
N ALA A 368 -9.95 -12.90 14.99
CA ALA A 368 -9.56 -14.16 14.35
C ALA A 368 -9.12 -13.98 12.89
N VAL A 369 -9.61 -12.95 12.21
CA VAL A 369 -9.24 -12.60 10.83
C VAL A 369 -7.80 -12.13 10.76
N VAL A 370 -7.33 -11.35 11.72
CA VAL A 370 -5.92 -10.94 11.83
C VAL A 370 -5.06 -12.10 12.26
N LYS A 371 -5.50 -12.84 13.30
CA LYS A 371 -4.75 -13.97 13.86
C LYS A 371 -4.44 -15.07 12.83
N ARG A 372 -5.27 -15.25 11.80
CA ARG A 372 -5.04 -16.27 10.76
C ARG A 372 -3.74 -16.06 9.97
N TYR A 373 -3.23 -14.83 9.93
CA TYR A 373 -1.99 -14.47 9.22
C TYR A 373 -0.75 -14.51 10.10
N LEU A 374 -0.92 -14.54 11.43
CA LEU A 374 0.20 -14.54 12.37
C LEU A 374 0.79 -15.94 12.46
N GLU A 375 1.99 -16.09 11.89
CA GLU A 375 2.74 -17.35 11.97
C GLU A 375 3.42 -17.53 13.33
N ILE A 376 3.75 -16.38 14.00
CA ILE A 376 4.36 -16.38 15.32
C ILE A 376 3.40 -16.92 16.38
N LYS A 377 3.89 -17.81 17.23
CA LYS A 377 3.12 -18.49 18.28
C LYS A 377 3.75 -18.29 19.66
N PRO A 378 2.97 -18.46 20.75
CA PRO A 378 3.54 -18.53 22.07
C PRO A 378 4.68 -19.56 22.15
N GLY A 379 5.83 -19.15 22.68
CA GLY A 379 7.05 -19.95 22.74
C GLY A 379 8.08 -19.63 21.64
N ASP A 380 7.69 -18.97 20.55
CA ASP A 380 8.61 -18.57 19.49
C ASP A 380 9.46 -17.37 19.92
N THR A 381 10.64 -17.27 19.34
CA THR A 381 11.48 -16.07 19.45
C THR A 381 11.02 -15.03 18.45
N VAL A 382 10.92 -13.76 18.86
CA VAL A 382 10.52 -12.68 17.98
C VAL A 382 11.50 -12.54 16.82
N ASN A 383 10.97 -12.61 15.61
CA ASN A 383 11.69 -12.28 14.39
C ASN A 383 10.94 -11.11 13.72
N PRO A 384 11.45 -9.87 13.80
CA PRO A 384 10.78 -8.68 13.28
C PRO A 384 10.37 -8.79 11.82
N SER A 385 11.23 -9.31 10.95
CA SER A 385 10.91 -9.44 9.51
C SER A 385 9.75 -10.42 9.23
N LYS A 386 9.62 -11.49 10.05
CA LYS A 386 8.47 -12.40 9.93
C LYS A 386 7.19 -11.73 10.43
N VAL A 387 7.27 -11.01 11.55
CA VAL A 387 6.12 -10.26 12.08
C VAL A 387 5.67 -9.20 11.07
N ASP A 388 6.59 -8.44 10.50
CA ASP A 388 6.26 -7.42 9.46
C ASP A 388 5.59 -8.05 8.24
N ALA A 389 6.04 -9.23 7.79
CA ALA A 389 5.39 -9.98 6.70
C ALA A 389 3.98 -10.45 7.09
N ASP A 390 3.77 -10.90 8.34
CA ASP A 390 2.45 -11.27 8.86
C ASP A 390 1.50 -10.06 8.88
N LEU A 391 2.00 -8.90 9.33
CA LEU A 391 1.22 -7.65 9.35
C LEU A 391 0.85 -7.18 7.94
N MET A 392 1.76 -7.32 6.97
CA MET A 392 1.47 -6.99 5.58
C MET A 392 0.38 -7.88 4.99
N ARG A 393 0.37 -9.18 5.33
CA ARG A 393 -0.73 -10.10 4.93
C ARG A 393 -2.06 -9.71 5.57
N ALA A 394 -2.06 -9.35 6.85
CA ALA A 394 -3.26 -8.85 7.53
C ALA A 394 -3.77 -7.54 6.89
N TYR A 395 -2.87 -6.61 6.61
CA TYR A 395 -3.19 -5.36 5.91
C TYR A 395 -3.79 -5.60 4.51
N GLY A 396 -3.35 -6.66 3.83
CA GLY A 396 -3.85 -7.11 2.53
C GLY A 396 -5.34 -7.52 2.48
N ASP A 397 -6.01 -7.63 3.63
CA ASP A 397 -7.47 -7.81 3.69
C ASP A 397 -8.24 -6.55 3.25
N GLY A 398 -7.61 -5.37 3.36
CA GLY A 398 -8.18 -4.10 2.90
C GLY A 398 -9.15 -3.44 3.87
N TYR A 399 -9.23 -3.87 5.14
CA TYR A 399 -10.11 -3.28 6.16
C TYR A 399 -9.41 -2.25 7.05
N TYR A 400 -8.08 -2.15 6.96
CA TYR A 400 -7.25 -1.37 7.90
C TYR A 400 -6.63 -0.15 7.24
N GLU A 401 -6.47 0.92 8.02
CA GLU A 401 -5.61 2.06 7.68
C GLU A 401 -4.14 1.67 7.84
N HIS A 402 -3.83 0.99 8.96
CA HIS A 402 -2.53 0.42 9.25
C HIS A 402 -2.65 -0.74 10.24
N VAL A 403 -1.61 -1.56 10.29
CA VAL A 403 -1.45 -2.65 11.27
C VAL A 403 -0.05 -2.55 11.85
N ASP A 404 0.05 -2.37 13.16
CA ASP A 404 1.33 -2.30 13.85
C ASP A 404 1.42 -3.32 14.97
N TYR A 405 2.59 -3.48 15.59
CA TYR A 405 2.77 -4.32 16.76
C TYR A 405 3.72 -3.68 17.79
N ALA A 406 3.56 -4.08 19.01
CA ALA A 406 4.50 -3.80 20.09
C ALA A 406 4.73 -5.07 20.91
N LEU A 407 5.89 -5.17 21.53
CA LEU A 407 6.19 -6.21 22.51
C LEU A 407 6.13 -5.59 23.90
N ASP A 408 5.08 -5.95 24.64
CA ASP A 408 4.88 -5.47 26.01
C ASP A 408 5.46 -6.48 26.99
N THR A 409 6.37 -6.04 27.84
CA THR A 409 6.85 -6.87 28.97
C THR A 409 6.04 -6.52 30.23
N THR A 410 5.33 -7.49 30.76
CA THR A 410 4.52 -7.31 31.98
C THR A 410 5.40 -7.31 33.24
N LEU A 411 4.83 -6.84 34.38
CA LEU A 411 5.47 -6.92 35.71
C LEU A 411 5.89 -8.32 36.14
N ARG A 412 5.41 -9.37 35.47
CA ARG A 412 5.78 -10.79 35.69
C ARG A 412 6.76 -11.29 34.62
N GLU A 413 7.45 -10.40 33.94
CA GLU A 413 8.41 -10.74 32.86
C GLU A 413 7.82 -11.56 31.71
N ARG A 414 6.49 -11.48 31.49
CA ARG A 414 5.84 -12.11 30.34
C ARG A 414 5.89 -11.15 29.16
N ASN A 415 6.32 -11.66 28.01
CA ASN A 415 6.39 -10.93 26.75
C ASN A 415 5.12 -11.16 25.95
N ILE A 416 4.32 -10.11 25.79
CA ILE A 416 3.07 -10.13 25.02
C ILE A 416 3.31 -9.41 23.70
N LEU A 417 3.23 -10.16 22.60
CA LEU A 417 3.20 -9.53 21.26
C LEU A 417 1.79 -9.00 21.03
N ARG A 418 1.64 -7.68 21.14
CA ARG A 418 0.39 -7.00 20.87
C ARG A 418 0.37 -6.50 19.44
N VAL A 419 -0.56 -7.01 18.63
CA VAL A 419 -0.86 -6.53 17.28
C VAL A 419 -2.03 -5.56 17.35
N THR A 420 -1.87 -4.37 16.78
CA THR A 420 -2.84 -3.27 16.85
C THR A 420 -3.25 -2.83 15.45
N PRO A 421 -4.27 -3.47 14.85
CA PRO A 421 -4.84 -3.01 13.60
C PRO A 421 -5.73 -1.78 13.86
N VAL A 422 -5.66 -0.78 13.00
CA VAL A 422 -6.56 0.38 12.98
C VAL A 422 -7.48 0.24 11.78
N GLU A 423 -8.78 0.12 12.03
CA GLU A 423 -9.80 0.00 10.99
C GLU A 423 -9.97 1.29 10.20
N LYS A 424 -10.31 1.20 8.90
CA LYS A 424 -10.54 2.37 8.03
C LYS A 424 -11.61 3.28 8.60
N GLY A 425 -11.27 4.52 8.93
CA GLY A 425 -12.18 5.51 9.52
C GLY A 425 -13.29 5.97 8.58
N TRP A 426 -13.18 5.67 7.27
CA TRP A 426 -14.22 5.95 6.26
C TRP A 426 -15.14 4.74 5.97
N GLY A 427 -14.89 3.55 6.57
CA GLY A 427 -15.77 2.40 6.46
C GLY A 427 -16.90 2.39 7.50
N PRO A 428 -17.72 1.31 7.52
CA PRO A 428 -17.65 0.08 6.72
C PRO A 428 -18.45 0.10 5.40
N ASP A 429 -19.09 1.21 5.07
CA ASP A 429 -19.93 1.41 3.90
C ASP A 429 -19.14 2.17 2.83
N TYR A 430 -19.06 1.63 1.61
CA TYR A 430 -18.24 2.19 0.54
C TYR A 430 -18.99 2.34 -0.77
N MET A 431 -18.68 3.41 -1.50
CA MET A 431 -18.91 3.51 -2.95
C MET A 431 -17.65 3.08 -3.69
N ARG A 432 -17.83 2.33 -4.78
CA ARG A 432 -16.76 1.92 -5.70
C ARG A 432 -17.13 2.30 -7.11
N PHE A 433 -16.13 2.62 -7.93
CA PHE A 433 -16.31 3.03 -9.32
C PHE A 433 -15.46 2.17 -10.24
N GLY A 434 -15.91 2.00 -11.46
CA GLY A 434 -15.18 1.30 -12.51
C GLY A 434 -15.43 1.96 -13.85
N VAL A 435 -14.45 1.95 -14.71
CA VAL A 435 -14.55 2.44 -16.09
C VAL A 435 -13.88 1.42 -17.01
N ASN A 436 -14.49 1.21 -18.16
CA ASN A 436 -13.91 0.46 -19.25
C ASN A 436 -14.22 1.19 -20.56
N LEU A 437 -13.22 1.38 -21.39
CA LEU A 437 -13.33 1.90 -22.74
C LEU A 437 -12.48 1.01 -23.64
N ASP A 438 -13.12 0.49 -24.68
CA ASP A 438 -12.46 -0.31 -25.72
C ASP A 438 -12.90 0.20 -27.08
N SER A 439 -11.98 0.47 -27.98
CA SER A 439 -12.28 0.91 -29.34
C SER A 439 -11.29 0.33 -30.31
N ASN A 440 -11.78 -0.26 -31.40
CA ASN A 440 -10.96 -0.66 -32.53
C ASN A 440 -10.96 0.39 -33.65
N PHE A 441 -11.55 1.56 -33.44
CA PHE A 441 -11.67 2.70 -34.36
C PHE A 441 -12.29 2.36 -35.74
N ARG A 442 -12.85 1.16 -35.88
CA ARG A 442 -13.38 0.69 -37.16
C ARG A 442 -14.84 0.20 -37.06
N THR A 443 -15.05 -0.83 -36.27
CA THR A 443 -16.37 -1.49 -36.18
C THR A 443 -17.05 -1.36 -34.85
N ASP A 444 -16.24 -1.24 -33.79
CA ASP A 444 -16.72 -1.27 -32.41
C ASP A 444 -16.00 -0.25 -31.53
N SER A 445 -16.80 0.49 -30.79
CA SER A 445 -16.35 1.30 -29.67
C SER A 445 -17.33 1.06 -28.52
N THR A 446 -16.81 0.58 -27.42
CA THR A 446 -17.59 0.27 -26.23
C THR A 446 -17.10 1.06 -25.05
N TYR A 447 -18.01 1.46 -24.20
CA TYR A 447 -17.69 2.04 -22.90
C TYR A 447 -18.63 1.46 -21.84
N ILE A 448 -18.14 1.28 -20.64
CA ILE A 448 -18.90 0.82 -19.49
C ILE A 448 -18.47 1.66 -18.29
N LEU A 449 -19.44 2.29 -17.66
CA LEU A 449 -19.26 2.94 -16.36
C LEU A 449 -19.95 2.08 -15.30
N ARG A 450 -19.23 1.76 -14.23
CA ARG A 450 -19.73 0.96 -13.10
C ARG A 450 -19.72 1.77 -11.84
N ALA A 451 -20.75 1.61 -11.03
CA ALA A 451 -20.80 2.12 -9.66
C ALA A 451 -21.34 1.01 -8.76
N ALA A 452 -20.84 0.93 -7.55
CA ALA A 452 -21.30 -0.03 -6.58
C ALA A 452 -21.34 0.57 -5.17
N TYR A 453 -22.32 0.13 -4.39
CA TYR A 453 -22.35 0.30 -2.95
C TYR A 453 -21.96 -1.03 -2.30
N GLN A 454 -20.95 -1.01 -1.44
CA GLN A 454 -20.48 -2.15 -0.67
C GLN A 454 -20.64 -1.86 0.81
N LYS A 455 -21.29 -2.77 1.53
CA LYS A 455 -21.31 -2.81 2.98
C LYS A 455 -20.54 -4.02 3.48
N THR A 456 -19.51 -3.78 4.27
CA THR A 456 -18.70 -4.84 4.89
C THR A 456 -19.11 -5.04 6.34
N TRP A 457 -18.73 -6.18 6.92
CA TRP A 457 -18.95 -6.48 8.33
C TRP A 457 -20.42 -6.39 8.75
N LEU A 458 -21.34 -6.97 7.95
CA LEU A 458 -22.76 -7.09 8.30
C LEU A 458 -22.98 -7.82 9.65
N ASN A 459 -22.03 -8.63 10.03
CA ASN A 459 -22.00 -9.39 11.27
C ASN A 459 -20.57 -9.72 11.69
N THR A 460 -20.39 -10.34 12.85
CA THR A 460 -19.09 -10.66 13.45
C THR A 460 -18.26 -11.68 12.67
N LEU A 461 -18.80 -12.35 11.67
CA LEU A 461 -18.08 -13.26 10.77
C LEU A 461 -17.57 -12.54 9.51
N GLY A 462 -17.92 -11.27 9.30
CA GLY A 462 -17.49 -10.48 8.15
C GLY A 462 -18.35 -10.67 6.90
N GLY A 463 -19.68 -10.81 7.07
CA GLY A 463 -20.62 -10.79 5.96
C GLY A 463 -20.53 -9.50 5.15
N GLU A 464 -20.71 -9.60 3.81
CA GLU A 464 -20.64 -8.45 2.90
C GLU A 464 -21.86 -8.42 1.97
N PHE A 465 -22.35 -7.23 1.70
CA PHE A 465 -23.34 -6.95 0.68
C PHE A 465 -22.77 -5.97 -0.35
N LEU A 466 -22.93 -6.27 -1.62
CA LEU A 466 -22.53 -5.41 -2.75
C LEU A 466 -23.74 -5.25 -3.69
N ALA A 467 -24.21 -4.02 -3.87
CA ALA A 467 -25.15 -3.67 -4.94
C ALA A 467 -24.41 -2.85 -5.99
N TYR A 468 -24.60 -3.16 -7.27
CA TYR A 468 -23.91 -2.48 -8.35
C TYR A 468 -24.81 -2.20 -9.53
N GLY A 469 -24.46 -1.17 -10.30
CA GLY A 469 -25.03 -0.84 -11.58
C GLY A 469 -23.96 -0.52 -12.60
N GLU A 470 -24.27 -0.77 -13.87
CA GLU A 470 -23.43 -0.43 -15.00
C GLU A 470 -24.24 0.15 -16.14
N ILE A 471 -23.67 1.13 -16.83
CA ILE A 471 -24.29 1.82 -17.98
C ILE A 471 -23.27 1.97 -19.10
N GLY A 472 -23.77 2.03 -20.32
CA GLY A 472 -22.98 2.18 -21.54
C GLY A 472 -23.33 1.14 -22.58
N SER A 473 -22.37 0.64 -23.31
CA SER A 473 -22.53 -0.41 -24.31
C SER A 473 -23.04 -1.73 -23.72
N GLN A 474 -22.79 -1.91 -22.43
CA GLN A 474 -23.42 -2.91 -21.58
C GLN A 474 -24.11 -2.15 -20.44
N SER A 475 -25.36 -2.54 -20.13
CA SER A 475 -26.09 -1.94 -19.04
C SER A 475 -26.73 -3.01 -18.17
N GLY A 476 -26.79 -2.76 -16.86
CA GLY A 476 -27.35 -3.74 -15.94
C GLY A 476 -27.20 -3.34 -14.49
N PHE A 477 -27.69 -4.21 -13.63
CA PHE A 477 -27.55 -4.08 -12.18
C PHE A 477 -27.52 -5.45 -11.52
N GLY A 478 -27.04 -5.49 -10.28
CA GLY A 478 -27.04 -6.72 -9.53
C GLY A 478 -26.70 -6.51 -8.07
N ALA A 479 -26.83 -7.59 -7.32
CA ALA A 479 -26.47 -7.66 -5.91
C ALA A 479 -25.75 -8.96 -5.59
N ASP A 480 -24.73 -8.86 -4.75
CA ASP A 480 -23.94 -9.98 -4.22
C ASP A 480 -24.06 -10.00 -2.71
N LEU A 481 -24.34 -11.14 -2.13
CA LEU A 481 -24.21 -11.42 -0.70
C LEU A 481 -23.08 -12.44 -0.52
N TYR A 482 -22.11 -12.12 0.30
CA TYR A 482 -21.01 -13.01 0.68
C TYR A 482 -21.04 -13.18 2.19
N GLN A 483 -21.18 -14.42 2.68
CA GLN A 483 -21.32 -14.72 4.08
C GLN A 483 -20.32 -15.77 4.53
N PRO A 484 -19.19 -15.39 5.16
CA PRO A 484 -18.32 -16.34 5.85
C PRO A 484 -19.09 -17.10 6.92
N VAL A 485 -18.79 -18.38 7.08
CA VAL A 485 -19.46 -19.25 8.08
C VAL A 485 -18.57 -19.58 9.28
N ASP A 486 -17.32 -19.15 9.25
CA ASP A 486 -16.38 -19.28 10.37
C ASP A 486 -15.59 -17.97 10.57
N ALA A 487 -15.10 -17.75 11.79
CA ALA A 487 -14.39 -16.54 12.19
C ALA A 487 -13.05 -16.34 11.47
N GLN A 488 -12.45 -17.39 10.92
CA GLN A 488 -11.23 -17.32 10.11
C GLN A 488 -11.54 -17.13 8.62
N GLN A 489 -12.83 -17.08 8.24
CA GLN A 489 -13.33 -16.91 6.88
C GLN A 489 -12.77 -17.95 5.88
N ARG A 490 -12.62 -19.21 6.33
CA ARG A 490 -12.15 -20.31 5.47
C ARG A 490 -13.23 -20.78 4.50
N PHE A 491 -14.49 -20.82 4.98
CA PHE A 491 -15.65 -21.22 4.20
C PHE A 491 -16.69 -20.11 4.16
N PHE A 492 -17.46 -20.06 3.08
CA PHE A 492 -18.49 -19.04 2.90
C PHE A 492 -19.68 -19.58 2.10
N LEU A 493 -20.80 -18.86 2.22
CA LEU A 493 -21.95 -18.95 1.35
C LEU A 493 -22.00 -17.68 0.46
N GLU A 494 -22.52 -17.84 -0.75
CA GLU A 494 -22.74 -16.73 -1.65
C GLU A 494 -24.11 -16.78 -2.32
N ALA A 495 -24.69 -15.61 -2.53
CA ALA A 495 -25.87 -15.42 -3.36
C ALA A 495 -25.63 -14.24 -4.30
N ASN A 496 -25.96 -14.41 -5.56
CA ASN A 496 -25.88 -13.34 -6.56
C ASN A 496 -27.19 -13.30 -7.33
N ALA A 497 -27.72 -12.09 -7.55
CA ALA A 497 -28.80 -11.82 -8.48
C ALA A 497 -28.38 -10.67 -9.39
N SER A 498 -28.48 -10.85 -10.70
CA SER A 498 -28.06 -9.84 -11.67
C SER A 498 -28.93 -9.82 -12.91
N TYR A 499 -29.13 -8.64 -13.49
CA TYR A 499 -29.68 -8.40 -14.81
C TYR A 499 -28.63 -7.68 -15.65
N LEU A 500 -28.44 -8.20 -16.88
CA LEU A 500 -27.46 -7.68 -17.82
C LEU A 500 -28.09 -7.57 -19.20
N ASN A 501 -27.88 -6.45 -19.86
CA ASN A 501 -28.25 -6.19 -21.24
C ASN A 501 -27.00 -5.78 -22.02
N ARG A 502 -26.67 -6.51 -23.09
CA ARG A 502 -25.52 -6.26 -23.96
C ARG A 502 -25.85 -6.47 -25.41
N ILE A 503 -25.10 -5.81 -26.29
CA ILE A 503 -25.14 -6.03 -27.73
C ILE A 503 -24.04 -7.03 -28.11
N SER A 504 -24.34 -7.98 -28.97
CA SER A 504 -23.42 -9.00 -29.47
C SER A 504 -23.46 -9.05 -31.00
N GLY A 505 -22.35 -8.71 -31.64
CA GLY A 505 -22.21 -8.74 -33.10
C GLY A 505 -22.07 -10.15 -33.66
N VAL A 506 -22.55 -10.35 -34.88
CA VAL A 506 -22.28 -11.53 -35.72
C VAL A 506 -21.47 -11.08 -36.91
N TYR A 507 -20.34 -11.75 -37.15
CA TYR A 507 -19.38 -11.36 -38.16
C TYR A 507 -19.15 -12.46 -39.18
N GLN A 508 -18.86 -12.06 -40.42
CA GLN A 508 -18.40 -12.93 -41.50
C GLN A 508 -17.54 -12.13 -42.47
N ASN A 509 -16.37 -12.68 -42.84
CA ASN A 509 -15.39 -12.04 -43.72
C ASN A 509 -15.06 -10.59 -43.29
N ASP A 510 -14.77 -10.41 -42.00
CA ASP A 510 -14.42 -9.13 -41.38
C ASP A 510 -15.54 -8.06 -41.45
N ASN A 511 -16.77 -8.45 -41.79
CA ASN A 511 -17.94 -7.57 -41.81
C ASN A 511 -18.93 -7.95 -40.72
N LYS A 512 -19.43 -6.94 -39.99
CA LYS A 512 -20.50 -7.11 -39.02
C LYS A 512 -21.83 -7.19 -39.79
N LEU A 513 -22.46 -8.36 -39.74
CA LEU A 513 -23.70 -8.67 -40.49
C LEU A 513 -24.96 -8.39 -39.69
N ALA A 514 -24.91 -8.58 -38.39
CA ALA A 514 -26.02 -8.34 -37.48
C ALA A 514 -25.55 -8.04 -36.08
N GLU A 515 -26.39 -7.40 -35.29
CA GLU A 515 -26.27 -7.18 -33.87
C GLU A 515 -27.51 -7.72 -33.15
N TYR A 516 -27.28 -8.44 -32.07
CA TYR A 516 -28.33 -8.98 -31.21
C TYR A 516 -28.25 -8.35 -29.82
N ARG A 517 -29.37 -7.91 -29.33
CA ARG A 517 -29.57 -7.47 -27.95
C ARG A 517 -29.82 -8.70 -27.08
N ILE A 518 -28.95 -8.93 -26.13
CA ILE A 518 -29.03 -10.06 -25.21
C ILE A 518 -29.30 -9.53 -23.83
N SER A 519 -30.51 -9.81 -23.33
CA SER A 519 -30.92 -9.53 -21.96
C SER A 519 -30.86 -10.82 -21.14
N GLN A 520 -30.17 -10.81 -20.02
CA GLN A 520 -30.01 -12.00 -19.17
C GLN A 520 -30.17 -11.64 -17.70
N THR A 521 -31.11 -12.33 -17.05
CA THR A 521 -31.20 -12.38 -15.59
C THR A 521 -30.48 -13.64 -15.09
N THR A 522 -29.65 -13.53 -14.08
CA THR A 522 -28.97 -14.67 -13.47
C THR A 522 -29.21 -14.66 -11.97
N LEU A 523 -29.62 -15.81 -11.43
CA LEU A 523 -29.63 -16.08 -10.00
C LEU A 523 -28.60 -17.17 -9.72
N ARG A 524 -27.70 -16.94 -8.76
CA ARG A 524 -26.69 -17.91 -8.35
C ARG A 524 -26.71 -18.06 -6.84
N LEU A 525 -26.75 -19.30 -6.39
CA LEU A 525 -26.67 -19.67 -4.97
C LEU A 525 -25.58 -20.72 -4.80
N GLY A 526 -24.69 -20.53 -3.87
CA GLY A 526 -23.59 -21.46 -3.68
C GLY A 526 -22.82 -21.22 -2.40
N GLY A 527 -21.72 -21.89 -2.32
CA GLY A 527 -20.75 -21.74 -1.25
C GLY A 527 -19.36 -22.10 -1.74
N GLY A 528 -18.38 -21.90 -0.90
CA GLY A 528 -17.01 -22.15 -1.28
C GLY A 528 -16.03 -22.12 -0.13
N ALA A 529 -14.75 -22.29 -0.50
CA ALA A 529 -13.63 -22.22 0.41
C ALA A 529 -12.58 -21.25 -0.10
N ASN A 530 -12.04 -20.44 0.81
CA ASN A 530 -10.84 -19.65 0.60
C ASN A 530 -9.62 -20.56 0.84
N ILE A 531 -8.77 -20.70 -0.17
CA ILE A 531 -7.54 -21.50 -0.12
C ILE A 531 -6.40 -20.58 0.32
N GLY A 532 -6.45 -20.11 1.56
CA GLY A 532 -5.53 -19.09 2.07
C GLY A 532 -5.51 -17.84 1.19
N LEU A 533 -4.32 -17.38 0.82
CA LEU A 533 -4.10 -16.29 -0.13
C LEU A 533 -3.96 -16.76 -1.59
N LEU A 534 -3.96 -18.09 -1.80
CA LEU A 534 -3.76 -18.69 -3.12
C LEU A 534 -4.94 -18.40 -4.05
N GLY A 535 -6.17 -18.63 -3.55
CA GLY A 535 -7.34 -18.54 -4.39
C GLY A 535 -8.63 -18.93 -3.67
N GLN A 536 -9.65 -19.26 -4.47
CA GLN A 536 -10.99 -19.59 -4.01
C GLN A 536 -11.61 -20.72 -4.84
N ALA A 537 -12.22 -21.69 -4.18
CA ALA A 537 -13.03 -22.73 -4.81
C ALA A 537 -14.51 -22.50 -4.49
N ARG A 538 -15.41 -22.67 -5.49
CA ARG A 538 -16.84 -22.42 -5.38
C ARG A 538 -17.64 -23.52 -6.03
N LEU A 539 -18.81 -23.83 -5.46
CA LEU A 539 -19.78 -24.79 -5.99
C LEU A 539 -21.18 -24.28 -5.71
N GLY A 540 -22.11 -24.48 -6.62
CA GLY A 540 -23.49 -24.05 -6.41
C GLY A 540 -24.41 -24.30 -7.60
N TRP A 541 -25.58 -23.70 -7.54
CA TRP A 541 -26.59 -23.73 -8.57
C TRP A 541 -26.74 -22.34 -9.22
N GLN A 542 -26.88 -22.31 -10.55
CA GLN A 542 -27.14 -21.11 -11.34
C GLN A 542 -28.37 -21.30 -12.19
N GLU A 543 -29.24 -20.30 -12.18
CA GLU A 543 -30.44 -20.21 -13.05
C GLU A 543 -30.34 -18.96 -13.93
N ASN A 544 -30.66 -19.09 -15.22
CA ASN A 544 -30.56 -18.01 -16.19
C ASN A 544 -31.88 -17.87 -16.94
N TRP A 545 -32.38 -16.66 -17.01
CA TRP A 545 -33.50 -16.25 -17.89
C TRP A 545 -32.91 -15.34 -18.95
N ARG A 546 -32.91 -15.79 -20.19
CA ARG A 546 -32.26 -15.07 -21.28
C ARG A 546 -33.24 -14.79 -22.40
N LYS A 547 -33.12 -13.56 -22.96
CA LYS A 547 -33.82 -13.15 -24.18
C LYS A 547 -32.80 -12.62 -25.18
N SER A 548 -32.90 -13.08 -26.44
CA SER A 548 -32.10 -12.62 -27.56
C SER A 548 -33.03 -12.05 -28.63
N GLU A 549 -32.82 -10.80 -29.04
CA GLU A 549 -33.62 -10.06 -30.04
C GLU A 549 -32.66 -9.44 -31.06
N LEU A 550 -33.06 -9.42 -32.32
CA LEU A 550 -32.33 -8.71 -33.37
C LEU A 550 -32.40 -7.20 -33.11
N ASP A 551 -31.23 -6.55 -32.99
CA ASP A 551 -31.11 -5.11 -32.84
C ASP A 551 -30.92 -4.43 -34.20
N THR A 552 -30.00 -4.95 -35.02
CA THR A 552 -29.67 -4.37 -36.34
C THR A 552 -29.16 -5.45 -37.28
N GLY A 553 -29.42 -5.35 -38.55
CA GLY A 553 -28.89 -6.21 -39.62
C GLY A 553 -29.83 -7.34 -40.04
N SER A 554 -29.29 -8.39 -40.63
CA SER A 554 -30.04 -9.54 -41.15
C SER A 554 -30.29 -10.58 -40.07
N PRO A 555 -31.48 -11.24 -40.05
CA PRO A 555 -31.81 -12.26 -39.06
C PRO A 555 -31.05 -13.57 -39.33
N PHE A 556 -29.91 -13.78 -38.69
CA PHE A 556 -29.15 -15.03 -38.74
C PHE A 556 -29.55 -16.03 -37.65
N LEU A 557 -30.08 -15.51 -36.53
CA LEU A 557 -30.50 -16.28 -35.38
C LEU A 557 -31.98 -16.04 -35.12
N PRO A 558 -32.74 -17.04 -34.66
CA PRO A 558 -34.10 -16.82 -34.18
C PRO A 558 -34.04 -15.92 -32.90
N GLU A 559 -35.04 -15.07 -32.78
CA GLU A 559 -35.34 -14.42 -31.53
C GLU A 559 -35.82 -15.47 -30.54
N GLU A 560 -35.17 -15.56 -29.38
CA GLU A 560 -35.44 -16.65 -28.44
C GLU A 560 -35.46 -16.12 -27.01
N ALA A 561 -36.45 -16.58 -26.24
CA ALA A 561 -36.45 -16.46 -24.78
C ALA A 561 -36.27 -17.85 -24.17
N LYS A 562 -35.26 -18.02 -23.33
CA LYS A 562 -34.90 -19.32 -22.78
C LYS A 562 -34.59 -19.24 -21.28
N THR A 563 -35.06 -20.25 -20.55
CA THR A 563 -34.71 -20.46 -19.14
C THR A 563 -33.88 -21.75 -19.03
N TYR A 564 -32.73 -21.67 -18.40
CA TYR A 564 -31.88 -22.82 -18.19
C TYR A 564 -31.07 -22.68 -16.90
N GLY A 565 -30.93 -23.79 -16.20
CA GLY A 565 -30.21 -23.84 -14.92
C GLY A 565 -29.30 -25.05 -14.84
N GLY A 566 -28.40 -25.01 -13.87
CA GLY A 566 -27.48 -26.12 -13.64
C GLY A 566 -26.50 -25.90 -12.52
N TRP A 567 -25.73 -26.95 -12.25
CA TRP A 567 -24.64 -26.87 -11.28
C TRP A 567 -23.43 -26.14 -11.88
N PHE A 568 -22.81 -25.31 -11.06
CA PHE A 568 -21.52 -24.73 -11.41
C PHE A 568 -20.45 -25.10 -10.40
N ALA A 569 -19.22 -25.26 -10.87
CA ALA A 569 -18.02 -25.34 -10.06
C ALA A 569 -16.98 -24.34 -10.59
N ALA A 570 -16.26 -23.69 -9.71
CA ALA A 570 -15.21 -22.74 -10.10
C ALA A 570 -14.01 -22.84 -9.18
N LEU A 571 -12.82 -22.73 -9.75
CA LEU A 571 -11.54 -22.58 -9.04
C LEU A 571 -10.83 -21.39 -9.65
N ASP A 572 -10.56 -20.41 -8.83
CA ASP A 572 -9.83 -19.19 -9.23
C ASP A 572 -8.58 -19.08 -8.34
N ILE A 573 -7.40 -18.99 -8.96
CA ILE A 573 -6.10 -18.84 -8.31
C ILE A 573 -5.42 -17.60 -8.87
N ASP A 574 -4.79 -16.78 -8.01
CA ASP A 574 -4.04 -15.61 -8.44
C ASP A 574 -2.85 -15.36 -7.52
N GLN A 575 -1.65 -15.61 -8.04
CA GLN A 575 -0.36 -15.42 -7.39
C GLN A 575 0.53 -14.46 -8.17
N THR A 576 -0.08 -13.55 -8.93
CA THR A 576 0.64 -12.48 -9.60
C THR A 576 1.10 -11.41 -8.59
N ASP A 577 2.18 -10.72 -8.91
CA ASP A 577 2.75 -9.66 -8.07
C ASP A 577 1.91 -8.36 -8.09
N ARG A 578 1.27 -8.06 -9.23
CA ARG A 578 0.50 -6.82 -9.48
C ARG A 578 -0.81 -7.12 -10.18
N LEU A 579 -1.80 -6.26 -9.96
CA LEU A 579 -3.10 -6.35 -10.62
C LEU A 579 -3.00 -6.05 -12.12
N TYR A 580 -2.31 -4.96 -12.45
CA TYR A 580 -2.06 -4.52 -13.82
C TYR A 580 -0.59 -4.71 -14.15
N PHE A 581 -0.31 -5.11 -15.39
CA PHE A 581 1.05 -5.35 -15.87
C PHE A 581 1.91 -6.20 -14.94
N PRO A 582 1.47 -7.43 -14.57
CA PRO A 582 2.26 -8.33 -13.74
C PRO A 582 3.66 -8.54 -14.31
N THR A 583 4.66 -8.61 -13.42
CA THR A 583 6.06 -8.87 -13.80
C THR A 583 6.52 -10.25 -13.38
N SER A 584 5.81 -10.85 -12.42
CA SER A 584 6.12 -12.20 -11.93
C SER A 584 4.87 -12.88 -11.39
N GLY A 585 4.96 -14.22 -11.29
CA GLY A 585 3.89 -15.03 -10.74
C GLY A 585 3.00 -15.67 -11.80
N TRP A 586 1.86 -16.17 -11.36
CA TRP A 586 0.94 -16.89 -12.23
C TRP A 586 -0.49 -16.80 -11.74
N SER A 587 -1.45 -17.04 -12.66
CA SER A 587 -2.88 -17.13 -12.32
C SER A 587 -3.52 -18.26 -13.12
N SER A 588 -4.59 -18.83 -12.56
CA SER A 588 -5.40 -19.85 -13.24
C SER A 588 -6.85 -19.70 -12.83
N ASN A 589 -7.73 -19.93 -13.78
CA ASN A 589 -9.17 -20.03 -13.54
C ASN A 589 -9.73 -21.24 -14.26
N VAL A 590 -10.62 -21.96 -13.59
CA VAL A 590 -11.40 -23.06 -14.17
C VAL A 590 -12.85 -22.87 -13.73
N LYS A 591 -13.78 -22.82 -14.69
CA LYS A 591 -15.20 -22.73 -14.43
C LYS A 591 -15.90 -23.80 -15.24
N TYR A 592 -16.68 -24.61 -14.55
CA TYR A 592 -17.52 -25.66 -15.13
C TYR A 592 -19.00 -25.35 -14.82
N PHE A 593 -19.83 -25.50 -15.83
CA PHE A 593 -21.28 -25.39 -15.69
C PHE A 593 -21.91 -26.60 -16.37
N ASP A 594 -22.84 -27.24 -15.71
CA ASP A 594 -23.57 -28.41 -16.22
C ASP A 594 -25.05 -28.11 -16.23
N SER A 595 -25.61 -27.98 -17.44
CA SER A 595 -27.03 -27.82 -17.67
C SER A 595 -27.62 -29.15 -18.14
N ALA A 596 -27.78 -30.10 -17.20
CA ALA A 596 -28.30 -31.43 -17.50
C ALA A 596 -29.68 -31.40 -18.24
N ALA A 597 -30.52 -30.43 -17.92
CA ALA A 597 -31.83 -30.26 -18.58
C ALA A 597 -31.71 -29.86 -20.07
N GLU A 598 -30.64 -29.19 -20.46
CA GLU A 598 -30.36 -28.76 -21.83
C GLU A 598 -29.36 -29.71 -22.54
N GLY A 599 -28.86 -30.71 -21.85
CA GLY A 599 -27.97 -31.71 -22.41
C GLY A 599 -26.55 -31.23 -22.80
N TYR A 600 -26.06 -30.13 -22.21
CA TYR A 600 -24.70 -29.65 -22.44
C TYR A 600 -24.00 -29.25 -21.15
N SER A 601 -22.70 -29.28 -21.20
CA SER A 601 -21.85 -28.66 -20.17
C SER A 601 -20.94 -27.63 -20.81
N ARG A 602 -20.47 -26.67 -20.02
CA ARG A 602 -19.50 -25.65 -20.45
C ARG A 602 -18.29 -25.66 -19.55
N LEU A 603 -17.11 -25.66 -20.16
CA LEU A 603 -15.82 -25.52 -19.48
C LEU A 603 -15.11 -24.28 -19.99
N ASP A 604 -14.83 -23.34 -19.11
CA ASP A 604 -13.92 -22.22 -19.34
C ASP A 604 -12.68 -22.43 -18.47
N ALA A 605 -11.52 -22.58 -19.08
CA ALA A 605 -10.25 -22.73 -18.37
C ALA A 605 -9.22 -21.73 -18.88
N GLY A 606 -8.44 -21.13 -17.98
CA GLY A 606 -7.42 -20.19 -18.32
C GLY A 606 -6.22 -20.31 -17.38
N ALA A 607 -5.02 -20.03 -17.92
CA ALA A 607 -3.80 -19.92 -17.15
C ALA A 607 -2.91 -18.83 -17.75
N SER A 608 -2.24 -18.06 -16.88
CA SER A 608 -1.27 -17.06 -17.29
C SER A 608 -0.03 -17.14 -16.39
N GLY A 609 1.14 -16.92 -16.96
CA GLY A 609 2.42 -16.90 -16.24
C GLY A 609 3.25 -15.69 -16.67
N TYR A 610 4.01 -15.14 -15.71
CA TYR A 610 4.83 -13.95 -15.89
C TYR A 610 6.21 -14.19 -15.27
N TRP A 611 7.28 -13.79 -15.98
CA TRP A 611 8.65 -13.91 -15.50
C TRP A 611 9.57 -12.88 -16.16
N ASN A 612 10.67 -12.54 -15.51
CA ASN A 612 11.63 -11.58 -16.01
C ASN A 612 12.78 -12.28 -16.72
N VAL A 613 13.21 -11.73 -17.85
CA VAL A 613 14.41 -12.14 -18.62
C VAL A 613 15.23 -10.88 -18.90
N GLY A 614 16.21 -10.59 -18.05
CA GLY A 614 16.91 -9.31 -18.08
C GLY A 614 15.93 -8.14 -17.88
N ASP A 615 15.95 -7.17 -18.78
CA ASP A 615 15.05 -5.98 -18.76
C ASP A 615 13.66 -6.26 -19.35
N TRP A 616 13.39 -7.48 -19.78
CA TRP A 616 12.14 -7.86 -20.41
C TRP A 616 11.24 -8.63 -19.43
N VAL A 617 9.98 -8.29 -19.43
CA VAL A 617 8.92 -9.10 -18.82
C VAL A 617 8.33 -10.00 -19.88
N MET A 618 8.47 -11.30 -19.68
CA MET A 618 7.83 -12.30 -20.51
C MET A 618 6.49 -12.70 -19.90
N ALA A 619 5.48 -12.90 -20.73
CA ALA A 619 4.19 -13.42 -20.29
C ALA A 619 3.68 -14.49 -21.26
N SER A 620 3.02 -15.51 -20.71
CA SER A 620 2.28 -16.50 -21.47
C SER A 620 0.83 -16.56 -21.00
N ARG A 621 -0.09 -16.84 -21.92
CA ARG A 621 -1.49 -17.10 -21.62
C ARG A 621 -1.99 -18.27 -22.45
N LEU A 622 -2.76 -19.15 -21.79
CA LEU A 622 -3.48 -20.25 -22.42
C LEU A 622 -4.94 -20.16 -21.98
N SER A 623 -5.87 -20.41 -22.88
CA SER A 623 -7.28 -20.54 -22.50
C SER A 623 -8.03 -21.54 -23.40
N TYR A 624 -9.05 -22.14 -22.81
CA TYR A 624 -9.99 -23.04 -23.47
C TYR A 624 -11.41 -22.65 -23.11
N GLN A 625 -12.33 -22.67 -24.10
CA GLN A 625 -13.76 -22.45 -23.93
C GLN A 625 -14.48 -23.49 -24.80
N GLY A 626 -15.27 -24.37 -24.20
CA GLY A 626 -15.95 -25.40 -24.98
C GLY A 626 -16.84 -26.31 -24.16
N SER A 627 -17.43 -27.30 -24.80
CA SER A 627 -18.31 -28.28 -24.19
C SER A 627 -17.65 -29.63 -24.05
N PRO A 628 -17.39 -30.11 -22.81
CA PRO A 628 -17.02 -31.50 -22.56
C PRO A 628 -18.14 -32.51 -22.82
N ILE A 629 -19.40 -32.10 -22.68
CA ILE A 629 -20.60 -32.96 -22.87
C ILE A 629 -21.58 -32.18 -23.70
N GLY A 630 -22.04 -32.77 -24.84
CA GLY A 630 -22.95 -32.12 -25.78
C GLY A 630 -22.25 -31.05 -26.64
N GLN A 631 -23.00 -30.11 -27.16
CA GLN A 631 -22.53 -28.95 -27.91
C GLN A 631 -23.01 -27.66 -27.26
N LEU A 632 -22.16 -26.64 -27.24
CA LEU A 632 -22.59 -25.33 -26.73
C LEU A 632 -23.70 -24.77 -27.63
N PRO A 633 -24.84 -24.38 -27.05
CA PRO A 633 -25.87 -23.67 -27.80
C PRO A 633 -25.33 -22.29 -28.22
N VAL A 634 -25.91 -21.71 -29.26
CA VAL A 634 -25.44 -20.46 -29.89
C VAL A 634 -25.29 -19.32 -28.87
N TYR A 635 -26.17 -19.27 -27.88
CA TYR A 635 -26.17 -18.25 -26.84
C TYR A 635 -25.07 -18.42 -25.81
N ASP A 636 -24.39 -19.58 -25.78
CA ASP A 636 -23.33 -19.88 -24.76
C ASP A 636 -21.97 -20.20 -25.41
N LEU A 637 -21.84 -19.93 -26.72
CA LEU A 637 -20.59 -20.12 -27.47
C LEU A 637 -19.41 -19.36 -26.85
N GLY A 638 -18.23 -19.96 -26.97
CA GLY A 638 -16.98 -19.30 -26.68
C GLY A 638 -16.73 -18.09 -27.59
N GLN A 639 -15.96 -17.12 -27.11
CA GLN A 639 -15.68 -15.88 -27.84
C GLN A 639 -14.22 -15.47 -27.70
N LEU A 640 -13.58 -15.09 -28.83
CA LEU A 640 -12.27 -14.48 -28.88
C LEU A 640 -12.32 -13.24 -29.79
N GLY A 641 -11.33 -12.38 -29.63
CA GLY A 641 -11.17 -11.08 -30.27
C GLY A 641 -10.97 -9.98 -29.24
N GLY A 642 -10.35 -8.90 -29.63
CA GLY A 642 -9.98 -7.77 -28.76
C GLY A 642 -8.53 -7.74 -28.34
N MET A 643 -8.14 -6.69 -27.68
CA MET A 643 -6.77 -6.43 -27.29
C MET A 643 -6.17 -7.58 -26.45
N LEU A 644 -5.02 -8.14 -26.90
CA LEU A 644 -4.32 -9.28 -26.26
C LEU A 644 -5.21 -10.53 -26.05
N ASN A 645 -6.19 -10.70 -26.95
CA ASN A 645 -7.11 -11.84 -26.99
C ASN A 645 -7.48 -12.20 -28.45
N MET A 646 -6.52 -12.35 -29.34
CA MET A 646 -6.57 -12.32 -30.81
C MET A 646 -6.76 -10.87 -31.31
N THR A 647 -5.76 -10.05 -31.09
CA THR A 647 -5.77 -8.60 -31.34
C THR A 647 -6.13 -8.21 -32.77
N ALA A 648 -5.89 -9.07 -33.75
CA ALA A 648 -6.25 -8.83 -35.15
C ALA A 648 -7.78 -8.79 -35.38
N PHE A 649 -8.60 -9.31 -34.46
CA PHE A 649 -10.03 -9.49 -34.59
C PHE A 649 -10.80 -8.56 -33.62
N ALA A 650 -11.98 -8.07 -34.02
CA ALA A 650 -12.86 -7.27 -33.16
C ALA A 650 -13.33 -8.09 -31.95
N VAL A 651 -13.74 -7.41 -30.88
CA VAL A 651 -14.22 -8.07 -29.65
C VAL A 651 -15.35 -9.04 -29.96
N GLY A 652 -15.16 -10.33 -29.62
CA GLY A 652 -16.15 -11.37 -29.87
C GLY A 652 -16.41 -11.67 -31.36
N GLN A 653 -15.51 -11.28 -32.27
CA GLN A 653 -15.61 -11.60 -33.68
C GLN A 653 -15.53 -13.09 -33.95
N LEU A 654 -14.60 -13.79 -33.28
CA LEU A 654 -14.48 -15.25 -33.37
C LEU A 654 -15.43 -15.88 -32.34
N LYS A 655 -16.42 -16.62 -32.81
CA LYS A 655 -17.35 -17.37 -31.96
C LYS A 655 -17.47 -18.81 -32.41
N GLY A 656 -17.54 -19.71 -31.47
CA GLY A 656 -17.68 -21.13 -31.73
C GLY A 656 -17.62 -21.99 -30.48
N ASP A 657 -17.72 -23.31 -30.72
CA ASP A 657 -17.48 -24.31 -29.67
C ASP A 657 -16.04 -24.82 -29.74
N ASN A 658 -15.52 -25.33 -28.60
CA ASN A 658 -14.19 -25.92 -28.50
C ASN A 658 -13.05 -24.97 -28.97
N MET A 659 -13.05 -23.77 -28.42
CA MET A 659 -12.07 -22.74 -28.72
C MET A 659 -10.82 -22.88 -27.85
N SER A 660 -9.65 -22.85 -28.46
CA SER A 660 -8.35 -22.82 -27.77
C SER A 660 -7.61 -21.56 -28.17
N TYR A 661 -6.96 -20.93 -27.21
CA TYR A 661 -6.13 -19.76 -27.43
C TYR A 661 -4.82 -19.87 -26.66
N GLY A 662 -3.74 -19.42 -27.26
CA GLY A 662 -2.44 -19.29 -26.64
C GLY A 662 -1.73 -18.03 -27.09
N SER A 663 -0.95 -17.42 -26.19
CA SER A 663 -0.09 -16.30 -26.52
C SER A 663 1.20 -16.31 -25.72
N ILE A 664 2.24 -15.75 -26.33
CA ILE A 664 3.49 -15.37 -25.68
C ILE A 664 3.74 -13.92 -26.01
N ARG A 665 4.10 -13.13 -24.99
CA ARG A 665 4.40 -11.71 -25.17
C ARG A 665 5.67 -11.32 -24.42
N ALA A 666 6.34 -10.29 -24.93
CA ALA A 666 7.50 -9.66 -24.34
C ALA A 666 7.21 -8.17 -24.15
N GLU A 667 7.47 -7.65 -22.98
CA GLU A 667 7.27 -6.25 -22.61
C GLU A 667 8.57 -5.67 -22.05
N ARG A 668 8.84 -4.40 -22.35
CA ARG A 668 9.95 -3.66 -21.76
C ARG A 668 9.45 -2.33 -21.19
N ILE A 669 9.87 -2.02 -19.98
CA ILE A 669 9.62 -0.70 -19.37
C ILE A 669 10.54 0.31 -20.06
N ILE A 670 9.95 1.34 -20.69
CA ILE A 670 10.66 2.40 -21.43
C ILE A 670 10.63 3.76 -20.74
N GLY A 671 9.88 3.89 -19.65
CA GLY A 671 9.75 5.11 -18.90
C GLY A 671 8.64 5.06 -17.87
N ARG A 672 8.29 6.21 -17.33
CA ARG A 672 7.14 6.40 -16.46
C ARG A 672 6.18 7.40 -17.07
N LEU A 673 4.90 7.22 -16.81
CA LEU A 673 3.88 8.18 -17.23
C LEU A 673 4.05 9.48 -16.43
N PRO A 674 3.97 10.66 -17.11
CA PRO A 674 4.17 11.94 -16.45
C PRO A 674 3.07 12.27 -15.45
N LEU A 675 3.43 13.09 -14.45
CA LEU A 675 2.61 13.85 -13.49
C LEU A 675 1.20 13.29 -13.17
N GLY A 676 1.09 12.62 -12.02
CA GLY A 676 -0.20 12.13 -11.49
C GLY A 676 -0.69 10.81 -12.10
N LEU A 677 -0.13 10.35 -13.18
CA LEU A 677 -0.33 9.03 -13.74
C LEU A 677 0.76 8.13 -13.15
N ARG A 678 0.43 7.40 -12.09
CA ARG A 678 1.37 6.52 -11.40
C ARG A 678 1.46 5.21 -12.18
N GLY A 679 2.60 4.94 -12.81
CA GLY A 679 2.82 3.65 -13.44
C GLY A 679 3.93 3.66 -14.48
N ASP A 680 4.33 2.45 -14.85
CA ASP A 680 5.34 2.23 -15.87
C ASP A 680 4.72 2.41 -17.25
N LEU A 681 5.45 3.07 -18.15
CA LEU A 681 5.17 3.05 -19.59
C LEU A 681 5.95 1.90 -20.21
N ARG A 682 5.26 1.06 -20.98
CA ARG A 682 5.81 -0.17 -21.56
C ARG A 682 5.58 -0.21 -23.06
N VAL A 683 6.54 -0.79 -23.78
CA VAL A 683 6.35 -1.26 -25.14
C VAL A 683 6.32 -2.79 -25.12
N GLY A 684 5.42 -3.38 -25.89
CA GLY A 684 5.26 -4.82 -25.94
C GLY A 684 4.97 -5.35 -27.35
N ALA A 685 5.28 -6.62 -27.53
CA ALA A 685 4.90 -7.41 -28.69
C ALA A 685 4.36 -8.77 -28.24
N ALA A 686 3.37 -9.29 -28.97
CA ALA A 686 2.76 -10.58 -28.70
C ALA A 686 2.68 -11.42 -29.97
N PHE A 687 2.89 -12.71 -29.82
CA PHE A 687 2.46 -13.73 -30.76
C PHE A 687 1.25 -14.42 -30.18
N GLU A 688 0.17 -14.52 -30.97
CA GLU A 688 -1.11 -15.07 -30.58
C GLU A 688 -1.48 -16.21 -31.54
N ALA A 689 -2.16 -17.23 -31.04
CA ALA A 689 -2.73 -18.29 -31.86
C ALA A 689 -4.06 -18.76 -31.28
N ALA A 690 -5.05 -18.92 -32.13
CA ALA A 690 -6.35 -19.45 -31.75
C ALA A 690 -6.78 -20.59 -32.65
N ARG A 691 -7.62 -21.48 -32.12
CA ARG A 691 -8.32 -22.50 -32.89
C ARG A 691 -9.79 -22.51 -32.47
N VAL A 692 -10.67 -22.43 -33.47
CA VAL A 692 -12.10 -22.53 -33.29
C VAL A 692 -12.55 -23.90 -33.82
N GLY A 693 -13.02 -24.79 -32.94
CA GLY A 693 -13.35 -26.18 -33.32
C GLY A 693 -14.59 -26.24 -34.19
N GLN A 694 -15.69 -25.62 -33.75
CA GLN A 694 -16.94 -25.48 -34.50
C GLN A 694 -17.27 -23.99 -34.60
N ALA A 695 -16.80 -23.36 -35.67
CA ALA A 695 -16.96 -21.93 -35.87
C ALA A 695 -18.42 -21.57 -36.22
N PHE A 696 -18.96 -20.61 -35.50
CA PHE A 696 -20.24 -19.98 -35.79
C PHE A 696 -20.08 -18.72 -36.64
N THR A 697 -19.04 -17.94 -36.35
CA THR A 697 -18.61 -16.76 -37.14
C THR A 697 -17.28 -17.04 -37.80
N GLU A 698 -16.94 -16.29 -38.86
CA GLU A 698 -15.69 -16.45 -39.62
C GLU A 698 -15.45 -17.92 -40.02
N THR A 699 -16.49 -18.58 -40.57
CA THR A 699 -16.50 -20.04 -40.81
C THR A 699 -15.50 -20.52 -41.82
N GLU A 700 -14.88 -19.62 -42.59
CA GLU A 700 -13.81 -19.92 -43.55
C GLU A 700 -12.45 -20.15 -42.86
N LEU A 701 -12.27 -19.63 -41.62
CA LEU A 701 -11.04 -19.79 -40.85
C LEU A 701 -10.98 -21.20 -40.27
N LYS A 702 -10.04 -22.01 -40.79
CA LYS A 702 -9.85 -23.40 -40.35
C LYS A 702 -8.47 -23.61 -39.74
N GLY A 703 -8.39 -24.52 -38.76
CA GLY A 703 -7.15 -24.85 -38.08
C GLY A 703 -6.69 -23.81 -37.07
N TRP A 704 -5.39 -23.63 -36.95
CA TRP A 704 -4.80 -22.60 -36.09
C TRP A 704 -4.72 -21.27 -36.82
N ILE A 705 -5.23 -20.23 -36.17
CA ILE A 705 -5.29 -18.84 -36.63
C ILE A 705 -4.14 -18.10 -35.95
N PRO A 706 -3.04 -17.78 -36.65
CA PRO A 706 -1.94 -17.02 -36.05
C PRO A 706 -2.27 -15.52 -36.00
N GLY A 707 -1.68 -14.83 -35.05
CA GLY A 707 -1.76 -13.37 -34.93
C GLY A 707 -0.50 -12.80 -34.31
N VAL A 708 -0.22 -11.55 -34.60
CA VAL A 708 0.83 -10.76 -33.96
C VAL A 708 0.25 -9.44 -33.49
N ALA A 709 0.77 -8.93 -32.39
CA ALA A 709 0.38 -7.63 -31.89
C ALA A 709 1.60 -6.83 -31.42
N VAL A 710 1.56 -5.52 -31.59
CA VAL A 710 2.51 -4.57 -31.01
C VAL A 710 1.73 -3.50 -30.28
N TYR A 711 2.24 -3.04 -29.14
CA TYR A 711 1.48 -2.09 -28.31
C TYR A 711 2.36 -1.25 -27.41
N LEU A 712 1.80 -0.12 -27.02
CA LEU A 712 2.20 0.67 -25.86
C LEU A 712 1.21 0.39 -24.72
N GLY A 713 1.70 0.25 -23.52
CA GLY A 713 0.90 0.02 -22.33
C GLY A 713 1.36 0.90 -21.18
N GLY A 714 0.42 1.28 -20.33
CA GLY A 714 0.72 2.08 -19.14
C GLY A 714 -0.35 1.96 -18.08
N GLU A 715 0.03 2.22 -16.83
CA GLU A 715 -0.87 2.19 -15.72
C GLU A 715 -1.33 3.61 -15.36
N THR A 716 -2.64 3.81 -15.28
CA THR A 716 -3.25 5.10 -14.93
C THR A 716 -4.15 4.93 -13.70
N PRO A 717 -4.56 6.03 -13.03
CA PRO A 717 -5.55 5.97 -11.95
C PRO A 717 -6.91 5.38 -12.38
N LEU A 718 -7.20 5.38 -13.68
CA LEU A 718 -8.40 4.79 -14.27
C LEU A 718 -8.20 3.34 -14.73
N GLY A 719 -7.08 2.72 -14.36
CA GLY A 719 -6.70 1.37 -14.77
C GLY A 719 -5.64 1.36 -15.87
N PRO A 720 -5.34 0.18 -16.43
CA PRO A 720 -4.39 0.04 -17.52
C PRO A 720 -4.89 0.72 -18.79
N VAL A 721 -3.97 1.33 -19.54
CA VAL A 721 -4.21 1.85 -20.88
C VAL A 721 -3.33 1.09 -21.86
N TYR A 722 -3.92 0.69 -22.99
CA TYR A 722 -3.21 0.08 -24.10
C TYR A 722 -3.53 0.81 -25.40
N LEU A 723 -2.52 1.04 -26.20
CA LEU A 723 -2.63 1.47 -27.59
C LEU A 723 -1.90 0.44 -28.43
N GLY A 724 -2.62 -0.31 -29.28
CA GLY A 724 -2.02 -1.45 -29.96
C GLY A 724 -2.55 -1.67 -31.36
N TYR A 725 -1.77 -2.44 -32.13
CA TYR A 725 -2.14 -2.88 -33.47
C TYR A 725 -1.93 -4.39 -33.55
N GLY A 726 -2.94 -5.10 -34.06
CA GLY A 726 -2.91 -6.53 -34.32
C GLY A 726 -3.07 -6.85 -35.79
N TYR A 727 -2.36 -7.89 -36.24
CA TYR A 727 -2.45 -8.41 -37.60
C TYR A 727 -2.48 -9.94 -37.60
N SER A 728 -3.30 -10.52 -38.49
CA SER A 728 -3.36 -11.93 -38.77
C SER A 728 -3.45 -12.14 -40.29
N ASN A 729 -2.63 -13.04 -40.82
CA ASN A 729 -2.67 -13.42 -42.23
C ASN A 729 -3.67 -14.56 -42.52
N ALA A 730 -4.52 -14.91 -41.58
CA ALA A 730 -5.56 -15.92 -41.76
C ALA A 730 -6.63 -15.44 -42.76
N GLY A 731 -7.22 -16.39 -43.50
CA GLY A 731 -8.28 -16.12 -44.47
C GLY A 731 -7.80 -15.92 -45.91
N SER A 732 -8.73 -16.01 -46.83
CA SER A 732 -8.46 -15.95 -48.28
C SER A 732 -8.41 -14.53 -48.86
N THR A 733 -8.78 -13.50 -48.11
CA THR A 733 -9.06 -12.14 -48.58
C THR A 733 -8.09 -11.06 -48.09
N GLY A 734 -6.85 -11.41 -47.71
CA GLY A 734 -5.80 -10.43 -47.42
C GLY A 734 -5.49 -10.19 -45.95
N GLY A 735 -6.05 -11.00 -45.04
CA GLY A 735 -5.77 -10.94 -43.60
C GLY A 735 -6.70 -10.02 -42.81
N TYR A 736 -6.59 -10.09 -41.51
CA TYR A 736 -7.35 -9.29 -40.53
C TYR A 736 -6.42 -8.34 -39.80
N SER A 737 -6.88 -7.12 -39.53
CA SER A 737 -6.11 -6.15 -38.75
C SER A 737 -7.02 -5.21 -37.99
N ASN A 738 -6.62 -4.89 -36.78
CA ASN A 738 -7.31 -3.88 -35.96
C ASN A 738 -6.31 -3.03 -35.17
N PHE A 739 -6.69 -1.79 -34.97
CA PHE A 739 -6.01 -0.86 -34.10
C PHE A 739 -6.85 -0.69 -32.83
N TYR A 740 -6.26 -0.76 -31.65
CA TYR A 740 -7.00 -0.71 -30.40
C TYR A 740 -6.54 0.42 -29.49
N LEU A 741 -7.52 1.08 -28.87
CA LEU A 741 -7.36 1.84 -27.63
C LEU A 741 -8.20 1.15 -26.56
N PHE A 742 -7.55 0.72 -25.50
CA PHE A 742 -8.20 0.17 -24.32
C PHE A 742 -7.83 1.00 -23.08
N LEU A 743 -8.80 1.29 -22.21
CA LEU A 743 -8.60 1.95 -20.94
C LEU A 743 -9.57 1.35 -19.91
N GLY A 744 -9.06 1.05 -18.71
CA GLY A 744 -9.90 0.72 -17.57
C GLY A 744 -9.75 -0.71 -17.08
N THR A 745 -10.70 -1.15 -16.24
CA THR A 745 -10.74 -2.52 -15.72
C THR A 745 -11.13 -3.49 -16.83
N PRO A 746 -10.31 -4.51 -17.12
CA PRO A 746 -10.56 -5.45 -18.22
C PRO A 746 -11.80 -6.31 -18.02
#